data_eceadf60bfe5dbec214fe8ca68548980
#
_entry.id   eceadf60bfe5dbec214fe8ca68548980
#
_cell.length_a   1.000
_cell.length_b   1.000
_cell.length_c   1.000
_cell.angle_alpha   90.00
_cell.angle_beta   90.00
_cell.angle_gamma   90.00
#
_symmetry.space_group_name_H-M   'P 1'
#
loop_
_entity.id
_entity.type
_entity.pdbx_description
1 polymer ?
#
loop_
_entity_poly.entity_id
_entity_poly.type
_entity_poly.pdbx_seq_one_letter_code
_entity_poly.pdbx_strand_id
1 'polypeptide(L)'
;MPTTYRIHPGVGVARLGNSPDAFCITPEQPAALPIDCDARGNPLVTPDGTTELTVTAFKDEEGRMKRQAARFQIWAYDDESPNGRPLKLGDHIEGGGNAGTLIDIQWRVYLANKKSGWYDFLQLQGEHGYDPNHPLRNAAITDTNARQRLIIDPGPRTVDHQTNRTAHFTSDNDAYATIFPPPLKPNSIDTLGDLLTDDTGRLLVLGGHGNSGSYLFDDEFGQPRINDYANNDGWFDDTSDGPVMARLVMFSPLVQSVRYVDVEYPAWVVCAYPAYVPEILDVVTMDDVIEDMAIRQFAERTDLYGTTGTFDDPQRIAPTDEPALIHWRAGRLRWNPDYKPWFYRDIWNILYRPDQYNYLCDTLGQSNYPHNQSTRGSFDYEKLGCPPVIDWEAVAECEQRCINAYHSGDLFVEELKAELFPLETSVAGAASGAANAQPRLLTEKRAGKLRDAVAKFARNAIGKSPGKDFDDCLQKWQAASESAAEAKEKLKHEVDEIVGADSAYPEDVANLLSRRVHEHLQKYLSGQLLRDCRRKCIKTNTYDPYGPMRKYLFDLLRAPGEENQFMITGRPDSRVHGLPRMPLLCGDNPMTNELPSKFFRLTDFQYYLLRQWAMGIFYNEKLEGWADPDPLHPYAGWINRTARDLDRGVISNILGGSFCPGGEIGWVMRNPSIWLEPYRIKADRDFSNFGETAAQASAAGSVPDSDYAFYAGEDLSQANDFVTGLQPGDLTKYMSVPWQADFNECSTQTIDVTYEKFNQIYPASDNDQLMKRQQRVWETLWWPAHRPMQTYEQVVPNDSSSITWLDWTPGVPQTNTGDLKMVTEWWRLSVVRSNPSGTVQPSPMGTPGPSQVPYISVERTKRIETKKEEQS
;
A
#
# COMPACT_ATOMS: atom_id res chain seq x y z
N MET A 1 11.55 -33.31 0.13
CA MET A 1 10.91 -32.77 1.35
C MET A 1 9.53 -33.39 1.51
N PRO A 2 8.96 -33.54 2.72
CA PRO A 2 7.56 -33.94 2.83
C PRO A 2 6.69 -32.90 2.14
N THR A 3 5.60 -33.33 1.49
CA THR A 3 4.63 -32.43 0.88
C THR A 3 3.94 -31.60 1.94
N THR A 4 3.92 -30.29 1.80
CA THR A 4 3.18 -29.36 2.65
C THR A 4 1.97 -28.81 1.89
N TYR A 5 0.92 -28.47 2.62
CA TYR A 5 -0.34 -28.00 2.04
C TYR A 5 -0.68 -26.61 2.56
N ARG A 6 -1.11 -25.74 1.63
CA ARG A 6 -1.46 -24.35 1.92
C ARG A 6 -2.77 -23.98 1.26
N ILE A 7 -3.58 -23.20 1.94
CA ILE A 7 -4.78 -22.60 1.35
C ILE A 7 -4.40 -21.30 0.67
N HIS A 8 -4.88 -21.08 -0.54
CA HIS A 8 -4.74 -19.84 -1.28
C HIS A 8 -6.09 -19.37 -1.87
N PRO A 9 -6.32 -18.04 -1.94
CA PRO A 9 -5.43 -16.99 -1.45
C PRO A 9 -5.25 -17.05 0.06
N GLY A 10 -4.11 -16.58 0.57
CA GLY A 10 -3.86 -16.53 2.01
C GLY A 10 -4.78 -15.55 2.73
N VAL A 11 -5.27 -14.52 2.02
CA VAL A 11 -6.37 -13.66 2.44
C VAL A 11 -7.38 -13.56 1.29
N GLY A 12 -8.55 -14.15 1.47
CA GLY A 12 -9.67 -14.06 0.53
C GLY A 12 -10.56 -12.87 0.85
N VAL A 13 -11.21 -12.33 -0.18
CA VAL A 13 -12.10 -11.17 -0.07
C VAL A 13 -13.47 -11.54 -0.59
N ALA A 14 -14.46 -11.47 0.26
CA ALA A 14 -15.87 -11.54 -0.09
C ALA A 14 -16.49 -10.13 -0.04
N ARG A 15 -17.50 -9.88 -0.86
CA ARG A 15 -18.20 -8.61 -0.86
C ARG A 15 -19.68 -8.81 -0.57
N LEU A 16 -20.23 -7.93 0.28
CA LEU A 16 -21.64 -7.90 0.64
C LEU A 16 -22.50 -7.63 -0.59
N GLY A 17 -23.75 -8.12 -0.56
CA GLY A 17 -24.73 -7.87 -1.61
C GLY A 17 -26.12 -8.26 -1.14
N ASN A 18 -27.15 -7.49 -1.49
CA ASN A 18 -28.51 -7.71 -1.01
C ASN A 18 -29.38 -8.60 -1.91
N SER A 19 -28.80 -9.18 -2.98
CA SER A 19 -29.47 -10.25 -3.70
C SER A 19 -29.54 -11.52 -2.84
N PRO A 20 -30.69 -12.14 -2.66
CA PRO A 20 -30.81 -13.34 -1.83
C PRO A 20 -30.09 -14.55 -2.42
N ASP A 21 -30.18 -14.73 -3.74
CA ASP A 21 -29.73 -15.95 -4.41
C ASP A 21 -28.59 -15.72 -5.41
N ALA A 22 -28.53 -14.54 -6.06
CA ALA A 22 -27.56 -14.29 -7.11
C ALA A 22 -26.23 -13.82 -6.51
N PHE A 23 -25.16 -14.45 -6.94
CA PHE A 23 -23.80 -14.11 -6.56
C PHE A 23 -22.81 -14.35 -7.71
N CYS A 24 -21.59 -13.89 -7.54
CA CYS A 24 -20.45 -14.14 -8.43
C CYS A 24 -19.20 -14.36 -7.58
N ILE A 25 -18.08 -14.65 -8.21
CA ILE A 25 -16.79 -14.85 -7.51
C ILE A 25 -16.00 -13.54 -7.58
N THR A 26 -15.41 -13.13 -6.50
CA THR A 26 -14.54 -11.95 -6.41
C THR A 26 -13.39 -12.03 -7.43
N PRO A 27 -12.95 -10.91 -8.01
CA PRO A 27 -11.81 -10.90 -8.91
C PRO A 27 -10.56 -11.50 -8.26
N GLU A 28 -9.88 -12.37 -9.00
CA GLU A 28 -8.62 -12.98 -8.58
C GLU A 28 -7.40 -12.35 -9.29
N GLN A 29 -7.64 -11.28 -10.00
CA GLN A 29 -6.62 -10.50 -10.73
C GLN A 29 -6.76 -9.02 -10.37
N PRO A 30 -5.67 -8.24 -10.42
CA PRO A 30 -5.76 -6.80 -10.21
C PRO A 30 -6.65 -6.13 -11.24
N ALA A 31 -7.47 -5.17 -10.80
CA ALA A 31 -8.33 -4.36 -11.67
C ALA A 31 -9.23 -5.20 -12.61
N ALA A 32 -9.77 -6.30 -12.12
CA ALA A 32 -10.59 -7.21 -12.92
C ALA A 32 -12.06 -7.19 -12.51
N LEU A 33 -12.92 -7.56 -13.44
CA LEU A 33 -14.33 -7.81 -13.15
C LEU A 33 -14.50 -9.11 -12.35
N PRO A 34 -15.54 -9.22 -11.51
CA PRO A 34 -15.89 -10.47 -10.86
C PRO A 34 -16.14 -11.59 -11.88
N ILE A 35 -15.87 -12.83 -11.46
CA ILE A 35 -16.07 -14.02 -12.30
C ILE A 35 -17.52 -14.46 -12.17
N ASP A 36 -18.16 -14.71 -13.30
CA ASP A 36 -19.53 -15.20 -13.35
C ASP A 36 -19.59 -16.69 -13.00
N CYS A 37 -20.65 -17.12 -12.31
CA CYS A 37 -20.78 -18.51 -11.86
C CYS A 37 -22.25 -18.95 -11.84
N ASP A 38 -22.44 -20.27 -11.79
CA ASP A 38 -23.74 -20.88 -11.58
C ASP A 38 -24.16 -20.81 -10.08
N ALA A 39 -25.37 -21.26 -9.79
CA ALA A 39 -25.89 -21.31 -8.42
C ALA A 39 -25.12 -22.28 -7.47
N ARG A 40 -24.23 -23.11 -7.99
CA ARG A 40 -23.35 -23.99 -7.20
C ARG A 40 -21.95 -23.39 -7.00
N GLY A 41 -21.70 -22.20 -7.56
CA GLY A 41 -20.40 -21.56 -7.52
C GLY A 41 -19.40 -22.07 -8.56
N ASN A 42 -19.81 -22.87 -9.54
CA ASN A 42 -18.93 -23.22 -10.64
C ASN A 42 -18.79 -22.04 -11.56
N PRO A 43 -17.56 -21.60 -11.90
CA PRO A 43 -17.35 -20.51 -12.83
C PRO A 43 -17.92 -20.86 -14.22
N LEU A 44 -18.58 -19.90 -14.84
CA LEU A 44 -18.93 -20.01 -16.25
C LEU A 44 -17.66 -19.84 -17.09
N VAL A 45 -17.53 -20.68 -18.11
CA VAL A 45 -16.33 -20.70 -18.95
C VAL A 45 -16.67 -20.45 -20.41
N THR A 46 -15.68 -20.05 -21.19
CA THR A 46 -15.77 -19.94 -22.65
C THR A 46 -16.13 -21.28 -23.27
N PRO A 47 -16.70 -21.33 -24.50
CA PRO A 47 -17.10 -22.59 -25.14
C PRO A 47 -16.01 -23.63 -25.30
N ASP A 48 -14.74 -23.20 -25.34
CA ASP A 48 -13.57 -24.10 -25.35
C ASP A 48 -13.14 -24.58 -23.95
N GLY A 49 -13.81 -24.09 -22.90
CA GLY A 49 -13.56 -24.46 -21.50
C GLY A 49 -12.26 -23.92 -20.92
N THR A 50 -11.58 -22.98 -21.56
CA THR A 50 -10.24 -22.53 -21.19
C THR A 50 -10.22 -21.29 -20.29
N THR A 51 -11.23 -20.41 -20.42
CA THR A 51 -11.24 -19.10 -19.74
C THR A 51 -12.53 -18.92 -18.94
N GLU A 52 -12.41 -18.54 -17.67
CA GLU A 52 -13.53 -18.15 -16.83
C GLU A 52 -14.12 -16.81 -17.35
N LEU A 53 -15.44 -16.75 -17.40
CA LEU A 53 -16.16 -15.57 -17.88
C LEU A 53 -16.35 -14.59 -16.74
N THR A 54 -16.28 -13.30 -17.06
CA THR A 54 -16.60 -12.23 -16.11
C THR A 54 -18.07 -11.84 -16.19
N VAL A 55 -18.58 -11.25 -15.11
CA VAL A 55 -19.98 -10.82 -15.03
C VAL A 55 -20.32 -9.77 -16.08
N THR A 56 -21.48 -9.90 -16.66
CA THR A 56 -22.09 -8.87 -17.53
C THR A 56 -23.01 -7.93 -16.75
N ALA A 57 -23.53 -8.40 -15.61
CA ALA A 57 -24.37 -7.65 -14.69
C ALA A 57 -23.95 -7.86 -13.23
N PHE A 58 -23.84 -6.76 -12.49
CA PHE A 58 -23.50 -6.76 -11.06
C PHE A 58 -24.71 -6.91 -10.16
N LYS A 59 -25.90 -6.66 -10.70
CA LYS A 59 -27.17 -6.74 -10.01
C LYS A 59 -28.05 -7.85 -10.59
N ASP A 60 -28.98 -8.33 -9.80
CA ASP A 60 -30.00 -9.26 -10.24
C ASP A 60 -31.13 -8.54 -11.05
N GLU A 61 -32.12 -9.28 -11.50
CA GLU A 61 -33.23 -8.75 -12.30
C GLU A 61 -34.09 -7.71 -11.55
N GLU A 62 -34.08 -7.76 -10.22
CA GLU A 62 -34.78 -6.81 -9.34
C GLU A 62 -33.89 -5.59 -9.01
N GLY A 63 -32.67 -5.54 -9.51
CA GLY A 63 -31.72 -4.45 -9.30
C GLY A 63 -30.99 -4.51 -7.97
N ARG A 64 -31.00 -5.66 -7.28
CA ARG A 64 -30.28 -5.87 -6.03
C ARG A 64 -28.85 -6.28 -6.35
N MET A 65 -27.89 -5.81 -5.55
CA MET A 65 -26.46 -6.10 -5.71
C MET A 65 -26.18 -7.59 -5.45
N LYS A 66 -25.52 -8.25 -6.39
CA LYS A 66 -25.00 -9.61 -6.21
C LYS A 66 -23.91 -9.64 -5.14
N ARG A 67 -23.92 -10.64 -4.27
CA ARG A 67 -22.78 -10.92 -3.39
C ARG A 67 -21.59 -11.39 -4.21
N GLN A 68 -20.36 -11.15 -3.71
CA GLN A 68 -19.16 -11.71 -4.34
C GLN A 68 -18.50 -12.68 -3.36
N ALA A 69 -18.32 -13.93 -3.78
CA ALA A 69 -17.73 -14.98 -2.99
C ALA A 69 -16.21 -14.93 -3.02
N ALA A 70 -15.57 -15.04 -1.86
CA ALA A 70 -14.15 -15.38 -1.80
C ALA A 70 -13.98 -16.87 -2.15
N ARG A 71 -13.12 -17.19 -3.11
CA ARG A 71 -12.84 -18.56 -3.55
C ARG A 71 -11.49 -19.02 -3.01
N PHE A 72 -11.46 -20.18 -2.36
CA PHE A 72 -10.24 -20.77 -1.80
C PHE A 72 -9.93 -22.10 -2.43
N GLN A 73 -8.64 -22.36 -2.60
CA GLN A 73 -8.10 -23.60 -3.14
C GLN A 73 -6.87 -24.06 -2.36
N ILE A 74 -6.68 -25.37 -2.25
CA ILE A 74 -5.49 -25.93 -1.61
C ILE A 74 -4.39 -26.13 -2.64
N TRP A 75 -3.17 -25.79 -2.26
CA TRP A 75 -1.96 -25.98 -3.06
C TRP A 75 -1.00 -26.92 -2.31
N ALA A 76 -0.38 -27.81 -3.05
CA ALA A 76 0.66 -28.70 -2.55
C ALA A 76 2.05 -28.21 -2.98
N TYR A 77 2.98 -28.27 -2.04
CA TYR A 77 4.38 -27.87 -2.21
C TYR A 77 5.26 -29.08 -1.92
N ASP A 78 6.09 -29.43 -2.85
CA ASP A 78 7.04 -30.54 -2.78
C ASP A 78 8.31 -30.22 -3.57
N ASP A 79 9.25 -31.19 -3.66
CA ASP A 79 10.51 -30.99 -4.39
C ASP A 79 10.30 -30.82 -5.91
N GLU A 80 9.20 -31.33 -6.46
CA GLU A 80 8.86 -31.21 -7.89
C GLU A 80 8.10 -29.89 -8.18
N SER A 81 7.40 -29.38 -7.19
CA SER A 81 6.57 -28.18 -7.27
C SER A 81 6.91 -27.17 -6.15
N PRO A 82 8.12 -26.60 -6.15
CA PRO A 82 8.55 -25.69 -5.08
C PRO A 82 7.74 -24.37 -5.04
N ASN A 83 7.11 -24.00 -6.15
CA ASN A 83 6.21 -22.84 -6.24
C ASN A 83 4.74 -23.20 -5.97
N GLY A 84 4.48 -24.44 -5.59
CA GLY A 84 3.16 -24.98 -5.37
C GLY A 84 2.42 -25.37 -6.65
N ARG A 85 1.52 -26.33 -6.53
CA ARG A 85 0.55 -26.72 -7.54
C ARG A 85 -0.85 -26.81 -6.92
N PRO A 86 -1.90 -26.34 -7.61
CA PRO A 86 -3.25 -26.48 -7.11
C PRO A 86 -3.68 -27.94 -7.06
N LEU A 87 -4.32 -28.34 -5.97
CA LEU A 87 -4.90 -29.66 -5.81
C LEU A 87 -6.30 -29.73 -6.41
N LYS A 88 -6.63 -30.90 -6.95
CA LYS A 88 -7.97 -31.25 -7.47
C LYS A 88 -8.42 -32.56 -6.90
N LEU A 89 -9.72 -32.73 -6.75
CA LEU A 89 -10.31 -34.03 -6.40
C LEU A 89 -9.90 -35.08 -7.43
N GLY A 90 -9.48 -36.26 -6.96
CA GLY A 90 -8.93 -37.30 -7.78
C GLY A 90 -7.40 -37.30 -7.94
N ASP A 91 -6.71 -36.23 -7.52
CA ASP A 91 -5.25 -36.18 -7.56
C ASP A 91 -4.66 -37.27 -6.68
N HIS A 92 -3.65 -37.96 -7.22
CA HIS A 92 -2.85 -38.93 -6.48
C HIS A 92 -1.61 -38.22 -5.93
N ILE A 93 -1.44 -38.28 -4.62
CA ILE A 93 -0.30 -37.72 -3.92
C ILE A 93 0.65 -38.83 -3.53
N GLU A 94 1.88 -38.74 -4.01
CA GLU A 94 2.93 -39.71 -3.68
C GLU A 94 3.77 -39.25 -2.50
N GLY A 95 4.30 -40.22 -1.75
CA GLY A 95 5.32 -39.97 -0.74
C GLY A 95 4.84 -39.93 0.71
N GLY A 96 5.64 -40.59 1.59
CA GLY A 96 5.47 -40.58 3.04
C GLY A 96 4.18 -41.21 3.56
N GLY A 97 3.81 -40.83 4.77
CA GLY A 97 2.59 -41.31 5.45
C GLY A 97 1.28 -40.80 4.82
N ASN A 98 1.33 -39.84 3.90
CA ASN A 98 0.18 -39.15 3.30
C ASN A 98 -0.14 -39.60 1.87
N ALA A 99 0.48 -40.66 1.34
CA ALA A 99 0.23 -41.17 0.01
C ALA A 99 -1.20 -41.67 -0.15
N GLY A 100 -1.87 -41.28 -1.25
CA GLY A 100 -3.24 -41.70 -1.56
C GLY A 100 -3.91 -40.80 -2.59
N THR A 101 -5.16 -41.12 -2.92
CA THR A 101 -5.98 -40.31 -3.81
C THR A 101 -6.84 -39.36 -3.01
N LEU A 102 -6.84 -38.07 -3.36
CA LEU A 102 -7.69 -37.05 -2.75
C LEU A 102 -9.15 -37.29 -3.17
N ILE A 103 -9.97 -37.74 -2.24
CA ILE A 103 -11.37 -38.11 -2.51
C ILE A 103 -12.34 -37.03 -2.03
N ASP A 104 -11.96 -36.20 -1.04
CA ASP A 104 -12.79 -35.13 -0.53
C ASP A 104 -11.94 -34.06 0.13
N ILE A 105 -12.52 -32.88 0.30
CA ILE A 105 -11.94 -31.76 1.05
C ILE A 105 -12.98 -31.27 2.05
N GLN A 106 -12.62 -31.28 3.31
CA GLN A 106 -13.42 -30.68 4.38
C GLN A 106 -12.91 -29.28 4.66
N TRP A 107 -13.81 -28.29 4.61
CA TRP A 107 -13.53 -26.90 4.90
C TRP A 107 -14.22 -26.50 6.20
N ARG A 108 -13.53 -25.68 6.98
CA ARG A 108 -14.07 -25.10 8.21
C ARG A 108 -13.75 -23.61 8.24
N VAL A 109 -14.77 -22.79 8.49
CA VAL A 109 -14.64 -21.33 8.50
C VAL A 109 -15.31 -20.78 9.74
N TYR A 110 -14.70 -19.74 10.30
CA TYR A 110 -15.30 -18.89 11.32
C TYR A 110 -15.52 -17.51 10.71
N LEU A 111 -16.66 -16.89 10.99
CA LEU A 111 -16.93 -15.49 10.73
C LEU A 111 -17.41 -14.83 12.02
N ALA A 112 -16.92 -13.63 12.32
CA ALA A 112 -17.42 -12.84 13.44
C ALA A 112 -17.36 -11.34 13.12
N ASN A 113 -18.17 -10.57 13.84
CA ASN A 113 -18.13 -9.11 13.85
C ASN A 113 -18.02 -8.62 15.29
N LYS A 114 -16.97 -7.85 15.58
CA LYS A 114 -16.68 -7.32 16.93
C LYS A 114 -16.83 -5.80 17.02
N LYS A 115 -17.27 -5.13 15.97
CA LYS A 115 -17.27 -3.67 15.85
C LYS A 115 -17.98 -2.95 17.00
N SER A 116 -19.20 -3.38 17.32
CA SER A 116 -20.02 -2.73 18.36
C SER A 116 -19.46 -2.91 19.76
N GLY A 117 -18.67 -3.96 20.00
CA GLY A 117 -17.99 -4.24 21.26
C GLY A 117 -16.61 -3.62 21.37
N TRP A 118 -16.09 -3.01 20.29
CA TRP A 118 -14.71 -2.55 20.23
C TRP A 118 -14.59 -1.05 20.54
N TYR A 119 -13.38 -0.55 20.42
CA TYR A 119 -13.08 0.85 20.68
C TYR A 119 -13.51 1.78 19.57
N ASP A 120 -13.78 3.01 19.91
CA ASP A 120 -14.03 4.08 18.95
C ASP A 120 -12.81 4.30 18.05
N PHE A 121 -13.11 4.59 16.81
CA PHE A 121 -12.12 5.16 15.92
C PHE A 121 -12.07 6.68 16.14
N LEU A 122 -11.14 7.15 16.92
CA LEU A 122 -10.97 8.58 17.19
C LEU A 122 -9.69 9.15 16.62
N GLN A 123 -8.59 8.47 16.83
CA GLN A 123 -7.27 9.00 16.51
C GLN A 123 -6.35 7.90 16.01
N LEU A 124 -6.18 7.84 14.71
CA LEU A 124 -5.24 6.95 14.09
C LEU A 124 -3.85 7.59 14.06
N GLN A 125 -2.85 6.88 14.58
CA GLN A 125 -1.45 7.32 14.58
C GLN A 125 -0.65 6.76 13.39
N GLY A 126 -1.26 6.67 12.23
CA GLY A 126 -0.65 6.12 11.03
C GLY A 126 -0.27 4.65 11.20
N GLU A 127 0.98 4.32 11.01
CA GLU A 127 1.49 2.95 11.18
C GLU A 127 1.60 2.50 12.64
N HIS A 128 1.40 3.39 13.58
CA HIS A 128 1.51 3.10 15.00
C HIS A 128 0.19 2.70 15.66
N GLY A 129 -0.90 2.63 14.89
CA GLY A 129 -2.21 2.24 15.37
C GLY A 129 -2.99 3.35 16.05
N TYR A 130 -3.75 3.02 17.07
CA TYR A 130 -4.60 3.97 17.80
C TYR A 130 -3.90 4.67 18.95
N ASP A 131 -4.44 5.82 19.33
CA ASP A 131 -4.10 6.48 20.60
C ASP A 131 -4.52 5.61 21.80
N PRO A 132 -3.72 5.48 22.85
CA PRO A 132 -4.04 4.65 24.01
C PRO A 132 -5.24 5.12 24.84
N ASN A 133 -5.78 6.30 24.59
CA ASN A 133 -6.91 6.85 25.35
C ASN A 133 -8.26 6.73 24.64
N HIS A 134 -8.41 5.76 23.77
CA HIS A 134 -9.67 5.51 23.06
C HIS A 134 -10.80 5.10 23.98
N PRO A 135 -11.99 5.72 23.90
CA PRO A 135 -13.18 5.20 24.52
C PRO A 135 -13.68 3.94 23.81
N LEU A 136 -14.50 3.18 24.50
CA LEU A 136 -15.22 2.05 23.89
C LEU A 136 -16.49 2.53 23.19
N ARG A 137 -16.83 1.94 22.06
CA ARG A 137 -18.19 1.99 21.55
C ARG A 137 -19.12 1.34 22.57
N ASN A 138 -20.35 1.85 22.70
CA ASN A 138 -21.28 1.41 23.71
C ASN A 138 -20.69 1.44 25.13
N ALA A 139 -19.97 2.51 25.48
CA ALA A 139 -19.27 2.64 26.75
C ALA A 139 -20.17 2.53 27.99
N ALA A 140 -21.45 2.82 27.87
CA ALA A 140 -22.43 2.64 28.95
C ALA A 140 -22.65 1.17 29.35
N ILE A 141 -22.28 0.23 28.46
CA ILE A 141 -22.37 -1.22 28.75
C ILE A 141 -21.05 -1.65 29.36
N THR A 142 -21.01 -1.80 30.70
CA THR A 142 -19.80 -2.13 31.45
C THR A 142 -19.72 -3.57 31.94
N ASP A 143 -20.85 -4.29 31.97
CA ASP A 143 -20.89 -5.70 32.34
C ASP A 143 -20.27 -6.57 31.26
N THR A 144 -19.37 -7.47 31.61
CA THR A 144 -18.62 -8.31 30.67
C THR A 144 -19.54 -9.18 29.81
N ASN A 145 -20.55 -9.82 30.40
CA ASN A 145 -21.46 -10.68 29.65
C ASN A 145 -22.37 -9.86 28.70
N ALA A 146 -22.73 -8.64 29.12
CA ALA A 146 -23.48 -7.74 28.25
C ALA A 146 -22.62 -7.23 27.11
N ARG A 147 -21.33 -6.98 27.33
CA ARG A 147 -20.41 -6.61 26.25
C ARG A 147 -20.15 -7.73 25.24
N GLN A 148 -20.10 -8.99 25.68
CA GLN A 148 -20.00 -10.12 24.74
C GLN A 148 -21.16 -10.17 23.76
N ARG A 149 -22.36 -9.72 24.18
CA ARG A 149 -23.55 -9.65 23.30
C ARG A 149 -23.45 -8.55 22.23
N LEU A 150 -22.45 -7.70 22.28
CA LEU A 150 -22.12 -6.74 21.22
C LEU A 150 -21.32 -7.38 20.08
N ILE A 151 -20.89 -8.62 20.23
CA ILE A 151 -20.23 -9.41 19.21
C ILE A 151 -21.30 -10.19 18.44
N ILE A 152 -21.15 -10.30 17.12
CA ILE A 152 -21.92 -11.23 16.31
C ILE A 152 -21.03 -12.44 16.07
N ASP A 153 -21.44 -13.59 16.58
CA ASP A 153 -20.69 -14.84 16.48
C ASP A 153 -21.66 -16.01 16.18
N PRO A 154 -21.77 -16.41 14.93
CA PRO A 154 -22.59 -17.57 14.53
C PRO A 154 -21.91 -18.92 14.84
N GLY A 155 -20.67 -18.91 15.31
CA GLY A 155 -19.85 -20.11 15.45
C GLY A 155 -19.31 -20.65 14.12
N PRO A 156 -18.49 -21.71 14.20
CA PRO A 156 -17.91 -22.32 13.01
C PRO A 156 -18.94 -23.01 12.13
N ARG A 157 -18.65 -23.00 10.83
CA ARG A 157 -19.38 -23.80 9.85
C ARG A 157 -18.41 -24.68 9.08
N THR A 158 -18.85 -25.89 8.77
CA THR A 158 -18.08 -26.89 8.04
C THR A 158 -18.86 -27.36 6.83
N VAL A 159 -18.16 -27.45 5.69
CA VAL A 159 -18.70 -28.02 4.45
C VAL A 159 -17.69 -29.01 3.87
N ASP A 160 -18.18 -29.97 3.10
CA ASP A 160 -17.38 -30.89 2.30
C ASP A 160 -17.94 -30.99 0.88
N HIS A 161 -17.22 -31.68 0.02
CA HIS A 161 -17.67 -31.85 -1.36
C HIS A 161 -18.73 -32.98 -1.49
N GLN A 162 -18.64 -34.03 -0.68
CA GLN A 162 -19.44 -35.21 -0.90
C GLN A 162 -20.81 -35.20 -0.25
N THR A 163 -20.90 -34.67 0.99
CA THR A 163 -22.11 -34.87 1.82
C THR A 163 -22.78 -33.57 2.24
N ASN A 164 -22.01 -32.53 2.53
CA ASN A 164 -22.53 -31.26 3.05
C ASN A 164 -21.90 -30.08 2.32
N ARG A 165 -22.43 -29.76 1.14
CA ARG A 165 -21.81 -28.75 0.25
C ARG A 165 -22.17 -27.31 0.58
N THR A 166 -23.11 -27.08 1.49
CA THR A 166 -23.57 -25.74 1.87
C THR A 166 -23.76 -25.62 3.38
N ALA A 167 -23.43 -24.46 3.93
CA ALA A 167 -23.69 -24.14 5.32
C ALA A 167 -23.95 -22.64 5.47
N HIS A 168 -24.73 -22.26 6.48
CA HIS A 168 -25.18 -20.90 6.70
C HIS A 168 -24.71 -20.38 8.05
N PHE A 169 -24.18 -19.15 8.11
CA PHE A 169 -23.78 -18.49 9.36
C PHE A 169 -24.96 -17.79 10.02
N THR A 170 -25.96 -18.55 10.34
CA THR A 170 -27.20 -18.12 11.01
C THR A 170 -27.20 -18.48 12.50
N SER A 171 -28.19 -18.02 13.23
CA SER A 171 -28.36 -18.32 14.66
C SER A 171 -28.66 -19.76 15.00
N ASP A 172 -29.11 -20.58 14.03
CA ASP A 172 -29.46 -21.98 14.19
C ASP A 172 -28.22 -22.88 14.14
N ASN A 173 -27.62 -23.12 15.27
CA ASN A 173 -26.49 -24.03 15.40
C ASN A 173 -26.58 -24.81 16.73
N ASP A 174 -27.01 -26.08 16.64
CA ASP A 174 -27.16 -26.94 17.82
C ASP A 174 -25.82 -27.30 18.50
N ALA A 175 -24.71 -27.16 17.79
CA ALA A 175 -23.37 -27.55 18.27
C ALA A 175 -22.56 -26.39 18.87
N TYR A 176 -23.03 -25.16 18.74
CA TYR A 176 -22.32 -23.95 19.15
C TYR A 176 -23.29 -22.87 19.65
N ALA A 177 -22.96 -22.25 20.76
CA ALA A 177 -23.74 -21.11 21.27
C ALA A 177 -23.54 -19.89 20.39
N THR A 178 -24.56 -19.49 19.65
CA THR A 178 -24.50 -18.33 18.75
C THR A 178 -24.83 -17.03 19.47
N ILE A 179 -24.22 -15.94 19.03
CA ILE A 179 -24.49 -14.57 19.51
C ILE A 179 -24.92 -13.74 18.30
N PHE A 180 -26.15 -13.22 18.38
CA PHE A 180 -26.67 -12.26 17.41
C PHE A 180 -27.32 -11.07 18.13
N PRO A 181 -27.34 -9.89 17.50
CA PRO A 181 -27.97 -8.72 18.08
C PRO A 181 -29.50 -8.93 18.22
N PRO A 182 -30.16 -8.19 19.10
CA PRO A 182 -31.62 -8.15 19.14
C PRO A 182 -32.18 -7.62 17.82
N PRO A 183 -33.51 -7.66 17.60
CA PRO A 183 -34.08 -7.03 16.41
C PRO A 183 -33.70 -5.59 16.27
N LEU A 184 -33.19 -5.24 15.09
CA LEU A 184 -32.63 -3.94 14.75
C LEU A 184 -33.50 -3.20 13.74
N LYS A 185 -33.32 -1.89 13.64
CA LYS A 185 -33.89 -1.06 12.56
C LYS A 185 -32.76 -0.24 11.89
N PRO A 186 -32.85 0.06 10.61
CA PRO A 186 -33.90 -0.34 9.69
C PRO A 186 -33.87 -1.84 9.34
N ASN A 187 -32.70 -2.49 9.41
CA ASN A 187 -32.51 -3.89 9.01
C ASN A 187 -31.93 -4.70 10.15
N SER A 188 -32.51 -5.88 10.42
CA SER A 188 -31.92 -6.86 11.35
C SER A 188 -30.81 -7.66 10.69
N ILE A 189 -29.91 -8.20 11.52
CA ILE A 189 -28.83 -9.06 11.10
C ILE A 189 -29.09 -10.45 11.65
N ASP A 190 -29.33 -11.41 10.78
CA ASP A 190 -29.68 -12.79 11.07
C ASP A 190 -28.68 -13.79 10.49
N THR A 191 -27.72 -13.30 9.69
CA THR A 191 -26.65 -14.09 9.12
C THR A 191 -25.39 -13.23 8.90
N LEU A 192 -24.20 -13.85 8.93
CA LEU A 192 -22.96 -13.27 8.45
C LEU A 192 -22.52 -13.81 7.08
N GLY A 193 -23.30 -14.71 6.48
CA GLY A 193 -23.05 -15.24 5.15
C GLY A 193 -23.19 -16.74 5.02
N ASP A 194 -22.61 -17.31 3.96
CA ASP A 194 -22.79 -18.69 3.57
C ASP A 194 -21.49 -19.32 3.10
N LEU A 195 -21.40 -20.63 3.21
CA LEU A 195 -20.36 -21.46 2.62
C LEU A 195 -20.93 -22.34 1.52
N LEU A 196 -20.15 -22.52 0.46
CA LEU A 196 -20.42 -23.48 -0.60
C LEU A 196 -19.13 -24.19 -1.02
N THR A 197 -19.26 -25.41 -1.56
CA THR A 197 -18.17 -26.05 -2.30
C THR A 197 -18.59 -26.23 -3.75
N ASP A 198 -17.74 -25.81 -4.68
CA ASP A 198 -17.97 -26.04 -6.12
C ASP A 198 -17.76 -27.51 -6.52
N ASP A 199 -17.99 -27.84 -7.78
CA ASP A 199 -17.87 -29.22 -8.26
C ASP A 199 -16.41 -29.75 -8.30
N THR A 200 -15.43 -28.87 -8.05
CA THR A 200 -14.01 -29.24 -7.96
C THR A 200 -13.50 -29.35 -6.50
N GLY A 201 -14.37 -29.05 -5.52
CA GLY A 201 -14.04 -29.10 -4.10
C GLY A 201 -13.40 -27.81 -3.56
N ARG A 202 -13.37 -26.70 -4.35
CA ARG A 202 -12.96 -25.39 -3.88
C ARG A 202 -14.03 -24.80 -2.96
N LEU A 203 -13.61 -24.04 -1.98
CA LEU A 203 -14.50 -23.35 -1.06
C LEU A 203 -14.88 -21.99 -1.62
N LEU A 204 -16.16 -21.62 -1.51
CA LEU A 204 -16.66 -20.27 -1.69
C LEU A 204 -17.23 -19.78 -0.35
N VAL A 205 -16.81 -18.59 0.06
CA VAL A 205 -17.32 -17.89 1.24
C VAL A 205 -18.05 -16.65 0.78
N LEU A 206 -19.35 -16.58 1.06
CA LEU A 206 -20.19 -15.42 0.82
C LEU A 206 -20.34 -14.63 2.11
N GLY A 207 -20.22 -13.29 2.04
CA GLY A 207 -20.54 -12.41 3.15
C GLY A 207 -22.04 -12.21 3.38
N GLY A 208 -22.39 -11.37 4.33
CA GLY A 208 -23.75 -10.98 4.64
C GLY A 208 -24.45 -10.21 3.51
N HIS A 209 -25.66 -9.74 3.79
CA HIS A 209 -26.53 -9.08 2.81
C HIS A 209 -26.40 -7.55 2.78
N GLY A 210 -25.41 -6.98 3.47
CA GLY A 210 -25.18 -5.53 3.57
C GLY A 210 -26.15 -4.85 4.53
N ASN A 211 -26.67 -5.60 5.48
CA ASN A 211 -27.62 -5.13 6.48
C ASN A 211 -26.86 -4.36 7.59
N SER A 212 -27.48 -3.26 8.01
CA SER A 212 -27.07 -2.51 9.18
C SER A 212 -28.29 -2.00 9.93
N GLY A 213 -28.18 -1.94 11.23
CA GLY A 213 -29.28 -1.45 12.07
C GLY A 213 -28.84 -1.16 13.50
N SER A 214 -29.70 -0.49 14.23
CA SER A 214 -29.53 -0.17 15.63
C SER A 214 -30.69 -0.65 16.48
N TYR A 215 -30.44 -1.00 17.72
CA TYR A 215 -31.46 -1.23 18.73
C TYR A 215 -31.82 0.06 19.49
N LEU A 216 -31.07 1.14 19.28
CA LEU A 216 -31.38 2.45 19.84
C LEU A 216 -32.22 3.25 18.84
N PHE A 217 -33.38 3.70 19.26
CA PHE A 217 -34.27 4.48 18.43
C PHE A 217 -34.46 5.86 19.04
N ASP A 218 -34.68 6.83 18.19
CA ASP A 218 -35.18 8.11 18.59
C ASP A 218 -36.72 8.00 18.74
N ASP A 219 -37.20 8.24 19.95
CA ASP A 219 -38.64 8.16 20.25
C ASP A 219 -39.46 9.19 19.45
N GLU A 220 -38.87 10.33 19.08
CA GLU A 220 -39.52 11.38 18.31
C GLU A 220 -39.72 11.01 16.85
N PHE A 221 -38.76 10.28 16.25
CA PHE A 221 -38.77 9.96 14.82
C PHE A 221 -39.02 8.48 14.53
N GLY A 222 -39.00 7.63 15.52
CA GLY A 222 -39.22 6.17 15.39
C GLY A 222 -38.16 5.46 14.55
N GLN A 223 -37.01 6.13 14.30
CA GLN A 223 -35.90 5.63 13.51
C GLN A 223 -34.57 5.80 14.28
N PRO A 224 -33.57 4.94 14.05
CA PRO A 224 -32.28 5.11 14.64
C PRO A 224 -31.58 6.36 14.06
N ARG A 225 -30.67 6.95 14.83
CA ARG A 225 -29.82 8.06 14.40
C ARG A 225 -28.43 7.59 14.13
N ILE A 226 -27.79 8.19 13.13
CA ILE A 226 -26.37 8.14 12.91
C ILE A 226 -25.83 9.52 13.27
N ASN A 227 -24.97 9.59 14.25
CA ASN A 227 -24.44 10.86 14.76
C ASN A 227 -22.98 11.11 14.40
N ASP A 228 -22.28 10.06 13.97
CA ASP A 228 -20.88 10.06 13.65
C ASP A 228 -20.62 9.19 12.41
N TYR A 229 -19.61 9.55 11.62
CA TYR A 229 -19.27 8.80 10.42
C TYR A 229 -18.72 7.39 10.69
N ALA A 230 -18.14 7.16 11.86
CA ALA A 230 -17.46 5.92 12.20
C ALA A 230 -17.97 5.24 13.47
N ASN A 231 -18.42 6.01 14.47
CA ASN A 231 -18.66 5.51 15.83
C ASN A 231 -20.10 5.79 16.26
N ASN A 232 -20.95 4.76 16.21
CA ASN A 232 -22.33 4.92 16.58
C ASN A 232 -22.74 3.83 17.57
N ASP A 233 -23.09 4.22 18.78
CA ASP A 233 -23.61 3.33 19.80
C ASP A 233 -24.93 2.69 19.36
N GLY A 234 -25.10 1.42 19.71
CA GLY A 234 -26.29 0.65 19.36
C GLY A 234 -26.35 0.11 17.95
N TRP A 235 -25.44 0.51 17.08
CA TRP A 235 -25.37 0.07 15.69
C TRP A 235 -24.57 -1.22 15.50
N PHE A 236 -25.04 -2.02 14.54
CA PHE A 236 -24.41 -3.24 14.05
C PHE A 236 -24.44 -3.24 12.53
N ASP A 237 -23.53 -3.97 11.91
CA ASP A 237 -23.56 -4.33 10.49
C ASP A 237 -23.08 -5.77 10.30
N ASP A 238 -23.25 -6.31 9.09
CA ASP A 238 -22.94 -7.69 8.76
C ASP A 238 -21.60 -7.87 8.01
N THR A 239 -20.69 -6.89 8.09
CA THR A 239 -19.29 -7.13 7.72
C THR A 239 -18.66 -8.11 8.70
N SER A 240 -17.71 -8.90 8.25
CA SER A 240 -17.11 -9.94 9.10
C SER A 240 -15.75 -10.37 8.59
N ASP A 241 -15.00 -11.07 9.41
CA ASP A 241 -13.77 -11.73 9.02
C ASP A 241 -13.48 -12.96 9.87
N GLY A 242 -12.59 -13.82 9.39
CA GLY A 242 -12.13 -14.94 10.19
C GLY A 242 -11.30 -15.98 9.42
N PRO A 243 -10.76 -16.98 10.14
CA PRO A 243 -9.91 -18.00 9.58
C PRO A 243 -10.65 -19.03 8.73
N VAL A 244 -9.94 -19.50 7.70
CA VAL A 244 -10.34 -20.56 6.79
C VAL A 244 -9.38 -21.71 6.93
N MET A 245 -9.88 -22.88 7.34
CA MET A 245 -9.10 -24.12 7.51
C MET A 245 -9.61 -25.19 6.57
N ALA A 246 -8.74 -26.16 6.29
CA ALA A 246 -9.08 -27.29 5.45
C ALA A 246 -8.43 -28.59 5.95
N ARG A 247 -9.08 -29.71 5.62
CA ARG A 247 -8.59 -31.06 5.82
C ARG A 247 -8.79 -31.85 4.54
N LEU A 248 -7.73 -32.50 4.07
CA LEU A 248 -7.76 -33.44 2.95
C LEU A 248 -8.26 -34.79 3.42
N VAL A 249 -9.16 -35.38 2.66
CA VAL A 249 -9.64 -36.74 2.86
C VAL A 249 -8.98 -37.63 1.78
N MET A 250 -8.02 -38.43 2.19
CA MET A 250 -7.18 -39.24 1.31
C MET A 250 -7.56 -40.72 1.38
N PHE A 251 -7.82 -41.34 0.25
CA PHE A 251 -8.00 -42.80 0.17
C PHE A 251 -6.69 -43.47 -0.21
N SER A 252 -6.21 -44.35 0.65
CA SER A 252 -5.04 -45.17 0.37
C SER A 252 -5.45 -46.55 -0.13
N PRO A 253 -5.19 -46.87 -1.40
CA PRO A 253 -5.52 -48.16 -1.97
C PRO A 253 -4.67 -49.33 -1.38
N LEU A 254 -3.48 -49.00 -0.84
CA LEU A 254 -2.59 -50.01 -0.23
C LEU A 254 -3.14 -50.57 1.06
N VAL A 255 -3.73 -49.72 1.90
CA VAL A 255 -4.28 -50.09 3.22
C VAL A 255 -5.80 -50.13 3.22
N GLN A 256 -6.44 -49.80 2.09
CA GLN A 256 -7.90 -49.75 1.92
C GLN A 256 -8.61 -48.94 3.02
N SER A 257 -8.01 -47.81 3.37
CA SER A 257 -8.55 -46.90 4.41
C SER A 257 -8.47 -45.45 4.01
N VAL A 258 -9.35 -44.68 4.62
CA VAL A 258 -9.37 -43.22 4.53
C VAL A 258 -8.39 -42.67 5.55
N ARG A 259 -7.67 -41.62 5.16
CA ARG A 259 -6.79 -40.84 6.01
C ARG A 259 -7.20 -39.37 5.94
N TYR A 260 -7.03 -38.70 7.04
CA TYR A 260 -7.26 -37.28 7.16
C TYR A 260 -5.92 -36.56 7.30
N VAL A 261 -5.73 -35.48 6.51
CA VAL A 261 -4.51 -34.67 6.53
C VAL A 261 -4.93 -33.21 6.69
N ASP A 262 -4.61 -32.67 7.84
CA ASP A 262 -4.88 -31.25 8.10
C ASP A 262 -3.95 -30.39 7.26
N VAL A 263 -4.46 -29.29 6.73
CA VAL A 263 -3.68 -28.31 5.95
C VAL A 263 -2.94 -27.43 6.93
N GLU A 264 -1.60 -27.44 6.85
CA GLU A 264 -0.73 -26.79 7.84
C GLU A 264 -0.84 -25.25 7.82
N TYR A 265 -1.19 -24.68 6.66
CA TYR A 265 -1.21 -23.24 6.47
C TYR A 265 -2.63 -22.77 6.11
N PRO A 266 -3.40 -22.34 7.11
CA PRO A 266 -4.74 -21.80 6.92
C PRO A 266 -4.72 -20.46 6.19
N ALA A 267 -5.90 -20.00 5.74
CA ALA A 267 -6.13 -18.70 5.18
C ALA A 267 -7.04 -17.84 6.07
N TRP A 268 -7.34 -16.64 5.63
CA TRP A 268 -8.28 -15.72 6.25
C TRP A 268 -9.26 -15.20 5.22
N VAL A 269 -10.48 -14.94 5.60
CA VAL A 269 -11.49 -14.29 4.75
C VAL A 269 -11.95 -12.98 5.37
N VAL A 270 -12.13 -11.98 4.53
CA VAL A 270 -12.72 -10.69 4.88
C VAL A 270 -14.00 -10.50 4.07
N CYS A 271 -15.11 -10.23 4.73
CA CYS A 271 -16.39 -9.88 4.12
C CYS A 271 -16.59 -8.36 4.23
N ALA A 272 -16.22 -7.64 3.19
CA ALA A 272 -16.23 -6.18 3.12
C ALA A 272 -17.40 -5.65 2.29
N TYR A 273 -17.58 -4.33 2.28
CA TYR A 273 -18.60 -3.66 1.48
C TYR A 273 -18.43 -3.92 -0.03
N PRO A 274 -19.47 -3.67 -0.85
CA PRO A 274 -19.42 -3.89 -2.29
C PRO A 274 -18.34 -3.05 -2.98
N ALA A 275 -17.67 -3.63 -3.99
CA ALA A 275 -16.77 -2.91 -4.87
C ALA A 275 -17.56 -2.30 -6.03
N TYR A 276 -17.67 -0.97 -6.06
CA TYR A 276 -18.42 -0.27 -7.11
C TYR A 276 -17.55 0.14 -8.31
N VAL A 277 -16.25 -0.04 -8.21
CA VAL A 277 -15.27 0.36 -9.25
C VAL A 277 -14.22 -0.74 -9.42
N PRO A 278 -14.60 -1.94 -9.83
CA PRO A 278 -13.70 -3.11 -9.78
C PRO A 278 -12.48 -3.02 -10.72
N GLU A 279 -12.57 -2.24 -11.80
CA GLU A 279 -11.50 -2.16 -12.81
C GLU A 279 -10.55 -0.95 -12.61
N ILE A 280 -10.69 -0.20 -11.53
CA ILE A 280 -9.77 0.88 -11.16
C ILE A 280 -9.16 0.53 -9.80
N LEU A 281 -7.86 0.39 -9.75
CA LEU A 281 -7.15 0.15 -8.49
C LEU A 281 -6.96 1.45 -7.71
N ASP A 282 -6.87 1.31 -6.39
CA ASP A 282 -6.43 2.40 -5.54
C ASP A 282 -4.99 2.83 -5.84
N VAL A 283 -4.68 4.09 -5.55
CA VAL A 283 -3.32 4.63 -5.70
C VAL A 283 -2.31 3.80 -4.89
N VAL A 284 -2.73 3.33 -3.72
CA VAL A 284 -2.04 2.28 -2.95
C VAL A 284 -3.03 1.18 -2.67
N THR A 285 -2.74 -0.02 -3.14
CA THR A 285 -3.53 -1.21 -2.88
C THR A 285 -3.05 -1.92 -1.61
N MET A 286 -3.84 -2.86 -1.12
CA MET A 286 -3.40 -3.70 -0.01
C MET A 286 -2.21 -4.59 -0.39
N ASP A 287 -2.09 -5.01 -1.65
CA ASP A 287 -0.90 -5.72 -2.16
C ASP A 287 0.36 -4.86 -1.97
N ASP A 288 0.30 -3.57 -2.32
CA ASP A 288 1.43 -2.66 -2.13
C ASP A 288 1.83 -2.52 -0.66
N VAL A 289 0.84 -2.50 0.24
CA VAL A 289 1.07 -2.43 1.69
C VAL A 289 1.74 -3.69 2.20
N ILE A 290 1.25 -4.86 1.80
CA ILE A 290 1.81 -6.15 2.22
C ILE A 290 3.20 -6.35 1.61
N GLU A 291 3.42 -5.99 0.34
CA GLU A 291 4.74 -6.06 -0.28
C GLU A 291 5.75 -5.14 0.43
N ASP A 292 5.37 -3.91 0.73
CA ASP A 292 6.20 -2.98 1.48
C ASP A 292 6.55 -3.53 2.87
N MET A 293 5.57 -4.08 3.58
CA MET A 293 5.75 -4.72 4.88
C MET A 293 6.65 -5.97 4.76
N ALA A 294 6.45 -6.81 3.75
CA ALA A 294 7.27 -8.00 3.50
C ALA A 294 8.74 -7.63 3.27
N ILE A 295 8.99 -6.60 2.49
CA ILE A 295 10.33 -6.08 2.23
C ILE A 295 10.94 -5.52 3.51
N ARG A 296 10.23 -4.65 4.23
CA ARG A 296 10.79 -3.93 5.40
C ARG A 296 10.86 -4.76 6.67
N GLN A 297 9.98 -5.74 6.85
CA GLN A 297 9.83 -6.48 8.11
C GLN A 297 10.23 -7.95 8.01
N PHE A 298 10.11 -8.57 6.83
CA PHE A 298 10.41 -9.99 6.62
C PHE A 298 11.65 -10.22 5.75
N ALA A 299 12.34 -9.16 5.32
CA ALA A 299 13.57 -9.23 4.53
C ALA A 299 13.43 -10.02 3.21
N GLU A 300 12.27 -9.99 2.55
CA GLU A 300 12.03 -10.79 1.35
C GLU A 300 12.90 -10.40 0.17
N ARG A 301 13.24 -9.14 0.00
CA ARG A 301 13.95 -8.63 -1.17
C ARG A 301 15.30 -8.05 -0.77
N THR A 302 16.29 -8.91 -0.55
CA THR A 302 17.64 -8.48 -0.11
C THR A 302 18.40 -7.65 -1.15
N ASP A 303 18.06 -7.76 -2.43
CA ASP A 303 18.58 -6.95 -3.52
C ASP A 303 18.24 -5.45 -3.40
N LEU A 304 17.21 -5.12 -2.64
CA LEU A 304 16.75 -3.74 -2.43
C LEU A 304 17.58 -2.98 -1.38
N TYR A 305 18.49 -3.62 -0.69
CA TYR A 305 19.20 -3.02 0.43
C TYR A 305 20.73 -3.07 0.29
N GLY A 306 21.40 -2.15 0.98
CA GLY A 306 22.86 -2.05 0.98
C GLY A 306 23.42 -1.57 -0.34
N THR A 307 24.56 -2.13 -0.72
CA THR A 307 25.12 -2.00 -2.06
C THR A 307 24.91 -3.30 -2.80
N THR A 308 24.88 -3.23 -4.13
CA THR A 308 24.75 -4.43 -4.97
C THR A 308 25.74 -5.50 -4.53
N GLY A 309 25.25 -6.73 -4.29
CA GLY A 309 26.03 -7.86 -3.85
C GLY A 309 26.25 -7.97 -2.33
N THR A 310 25.81 -7.02 -1.53
CA THR A 310 25.98 -7.08 -0.06
C THR A 310 25.22 -8.25 0.56
N PHE A 311 24.08 -8.62 0.00
CA PHE A 311 23.18 -9.64 0.51
C PHE A 311 22.93 -10.78 -0.49
N ASP A 312 23.86 -11.00 -1.41
CA ASP A 312 23.74 -12.07 -2.42
C ASP A 312 23.90 -13.47 -1.81
N ASP A 313 24.42 -13.56 -0.59
CA ASP A 313 24.48 -14.79 0.15
C ASP A 313 23.26 -14.94 1.06
N PRO A 314 22.25 -15.76 0.68
CA PRO A 314 21.05 -15.96 1.48
C PRO A 314 21.33 -16.60 2.85
N GLN A 315 22.54 -17.17 3.07
CA GLN A 315 22.96 -17.68 4.38
C GLN A 315 23.36 -16.56 5.35
N ARG A 316 23.65 -15.35 4.85
CA ARG A 316 23.98 -14.18 5.70
C ARG A 316 22.75 -13.56 6.35
N ILE A 317 21.58 -13.69 5.73
CA ILE A 317 20.32 -13.22 6.28
C ILE A 317 19.26 -14.29 6.03
N ALA A 318 19.20 -15.28 6.89
CA ALA A 318 18.03 -16.14 6.93
C ALA A 318 16.87 -15.33 7.52
N PRO A 319 15.65 -15.32 6.92
CA PRO A 319 14.48 -14.66 7.50
C PRO A 319 14.16 -15.11 8.94
N THR A 320 14.65 -16.28 9.31
CA THR A 320 14.55 -16.88 10.65
C THR A 320 15.71 -16.49 11.56
N ASP A 321 16.74 -15.81 11.08
CA ASP A 321 17.84 -15.31 11.91
C ASP A 321 17.38 -14.02 12.60
N GLU A 322 16.94 -14.15 13.84
CA GLU A 322 16.43 -13.06 14.66
C GLU A 322 17.40 -11.87 14.80
N PRO A 323 18.71 -12.05 14.99
CA PRO A 323 19.65 -10.93 15.01
C PRO A 323 19.70 -10.15 13.68
N ALA A 324 19.65 -10.82 12.55
CA ALA A 324 19.63 -10.17 11.23
C ALA A 324 18.32 -9.41 11.02
N LEU A 325 17.19 -9.97 11.40
CA LEU A 325 15.88 -9.30 11.38
C LEU A 325 15.83 -8.10 12.32
N ILE A 326 16.44 -8.18 13.50
CA ILE A 326 16.54 -7.04 14.42
C ILE A 326 17.34 -5.89 13.78
N HIS A 327 18.45 -6.20 13.13
CA HIS A 327 19.23 -5.19 12.41
C HIS A 327 18.49 -4.59 11.24
N TRP A 328 17.76 -5.40 10.51
CA TRP A 328 16.92 -4.98 9.43
C TRP A 328 15.82 -4.02 9.92
N ARG A 329 15.03 -4.45 10.90
CA ARG A 329 13.96 -3.65 11.53
C ARG A 329 14.48 -2.38 12.17
N ALA A 330 15.68 -2.38 12.71
CA ALA A 330 16.30 -1.18 13.31
C ALA A 330 16.68 -0.11 12.26
N GLY A 331 16.35 -0.28 10.99
CA GLY A 331 16.62 0.70 9.93
C GLY A 331 18.10 0.88 9.63
N ARG A 332 18.95 -0.05 10.04
CA ARG A 332 20.40 -0.01 9.74
C ARG A 332 20.71 -0.38 8.31
N LEU A 333 19.79 -1.05 7.65
CA LEU A 333 19.88 -1.35 6.23
C LEU A 333 19.31 -0.17 5.45
N ARG A 334 20.08 0.36 4.55
CA ARG A 334 19.68 1.46 3.68
C ARG A 334 19.24 0.89 2.34
N TRP A 335 18.27 1.54 1.71
CA TRP A 335 17.91 1.23 0.35
C TRP A 335 19.13 1.22 -0.58
N ASN A 336 19.18 0.22 -1.46
CA ASN A 336 20.24 0.09 -2.45
C ASN A 336 20.18 1.24 -3.45
N PRO A 337 21.18 2.15 -3.49
CA PRO A 337 21.15 3.28 -4.41
C PRO A 337 21.34 2.89 -5.87
N ASP A 338 21.81 1.67 -6.13
CA ASP A 338 22.14 1.17 -7.47
C ASP A 338 21.04 0.26 -8.05
N TYR A 339 20.01 -0.06 -7.25
CA TYR A 339 18.87 -0.84 -7.72
C TYR A 339 18.13 -0.11 -8.84
N LYS A 340 17.84 -0.82 -9.93
CA LYS A 340 17.14 -0.28 -11.08
C LYS A 340 15.76 -0.93 -11.22
N PRO A 341 14.68 -0.24 -10.85
CA PRO A 341 13.34 -0.71 -11.12
C PRO A 341 13.06 -0.77 -12.65
N TRP A 342 12.12 -1.59 -13.03
CA TRP A 342 11.58 -1.65 -14.37
C TRP A 342 10.48 -0.60 -14.56
N PHE A 343 10.49 0.11 -15.69
CA PHE A 343 9.57 1.23 -15.86
C PHE A 343 8.11 0.77 -15.89
N TYR A 344 7.75 -0.15 -16.79
CA TYR A 344 6.34 -0.56 -16.92
C TYR A 344 5.88 -1.42 -15.75
N ARG A 345 6.70 -2.34 -15.28
CA ARG A 345 6.36 -3.22 -14.17
C ARG A 345 6.25 -2.50 -12.83
N ASP A 346 7.25 -1.66 -12.49
CA ASP A 346 7.40 -1.13 -11.15
C ASP A 346 6.99 0.35 -11.04
N ILE A 347 7.25 1.17 -12.05
CA ILE A 347 7.04 2.62 -12.00
C ILE A 347 5.69 3.00 -12.61
N TRP A 348 5.40 2.50 -13.82
CA TRP A 348 4.17 2.86 -14.52
C TRP A 348 2.93 2.37 -13.77
N ASN A 349 2.99 1.23 -13.13
CA ASN A 349 1.92 0.73 -12.28
C ASN A 349 1.54 1.70 -11.15
N ILE A 350 2.49 2.49 -10.64
CA ILE A 350 2.21 3.52 -9.63
C ILE A 350 1.62 4.77 -10.29
N LEU A 351 2.18 5.22 -11.40
CA LEU A 351 1.77 6.45 -12.09
C LEU A 351 0.46 6.29 -12.87
N TYR A 352 0.17 5.09 -13.36
CA TYR A 352 -1.06 4.79 -14.09
C TYR A 352 -2.31 4.95 -13.23
N ARG A 353 -2.28 4.54 -11.97
CA ARG A 353 -3.44 4.55 -11.07
C ARG A 353 -4.03 5.93 -10.86
N PRO A 354 -3.28 6.99 -10.49
CA PRO A 354 -3.83 8.35 -10.39
C PRO A 354 -4.44 8.86 -11.69
N ASP A 355 -3.92 8.41 -12.83
CA ASP A 355 -4.45 8.78 -14.14
C ASP A 355 -5.87 8.24 -14.36
N GLN A 356 -6.14 7.02 -13.87
CA GLN A 356 -7.48 6.43 -13.89
C GLN A 356 -8.45 7.12 -12.93
N TYR A 357 -7.95 7.66 -11.83
CA TYR A 357 -8.75 8.37 -10.84
C TYR A 357 -9.44 9.63 -11.39
N ASN A 358 -8.97 10.20 -12.49
CA ASN A 358 -9.61 11.34 -13.15
C ASN A 358 -11.08 11.08 -13.49
N TYR A 359 -11.46 9.84 -13.67
CA TYR A 359 -12.87 9.48 -13.90
C TYR A 359 -13.69 9.51 -12.61
N LEU A 360 -13.11 9.13 -11.48
CA LEU A 360 -13.79 9.05 -10.20
C LEU A 360 -13.78 10.39 -9.45
N CYS A 361 -12.67 11.10 -9.57
CA CYS A 361 -12.38 12.31 -8.82
C CYS A 361 -11.85 13.37 -9.78
N ASP A 362 -12.64 14.36 -10.17
CA ASP A 362 -12.14 15.48 -10.97
C ASP A 362 -11.29 16.44 -10.10
N THR A 363 -10.19 15.88 -9.55
CA THR A 363 -9.27 16.63 -8.71
C THR A 363 -8.67 17.83 -9.44
N LEU A 364 -8.39 17.65 -10.73
CA LEU A 364 -7.82 18.72 -11.56
C LEU A 364 -8.82 19.83 -11.86
N GLY A 365 -10.08 19.51 -12.16
CA GLY A 365 -11.11 20.49 -12.44
C GLY A 365 -11.48 21.32 -11.21
N GLN A 366 -11.51 20.69 -10.05
CA GLN A 366 -11.91 21.36 -8.81
C GLN A 366 -10.77 22.12 -8.12
N SER A 367 -9.54 21.66 -8.23
CA SER A 367 -8.36 22.35 -7.66
C SER A 367 -7.83 23.48 -8.54
N ASN A 368 -8.42 23.72 -9.68
CA ASN A 368 -7.89 24.64 -10.70
C ASN A 368 -8.56 26.01 -10.77
N TYR A 369 -9.29 26.42 -9.76
CA TYR A 369 -9.80 27.77 -9.75
C TYR A 369 -8.65 28.81 -9.67
N PRO A 370 -8.61 29.88 -10.51
CA PRO A 370 -9.60 30.25 -11.51
C PRO A 370 -9.38 29.67 -12.93
N HIS A 371 -8.41 28.79 -13.11
CA HIS A 371 -8.03 28.26 -14.42
C HIS A 371 -8.41 26.78 -14.54
N ASN A 372 -9.28 26.46 -15.47
CA ASN A 372 -9.58 25.08 -15.80
C ASN A 372 -8.35 24.42 -16.43
N GLN A 373 -7.75 23.45 -15.73
CA GLN A 373 -6.61 22.68 -16.18
C GLN A 373 -6.97 21.21 -16.47
N SER A 374 -8.25 20.87 -16.51
CA SER A 374 -8.73 19.50 -16.79
C SER A 374 -8.19 18.93 -18.12
N THR A 375 -7.71 19.80 -19.03
CA THR A 375 -7.10 19.40 -20.29
C THR A 375 -5.59 19.17 -20.21
N ARG A 376 -4.95 19.28 -19.05
CA ARG A 376 -3.50 19.07 -18.94
C ARG A 376 -3.07 17.61 -19.03
N GLY A 377 -4.00 16.71 -19.17
CA GLY A 377 -3.79 15.39 -19.71
C GLY A 377 -3.10 14.39 -18.77
N SER A 378 -3.08 13.20 -19.29
CA SER A 378 -2.43 12.02 -18.70
C SER A 378 -0.92 12.14 -18.67
N PHE A 379 -0.27 11.33 -17.88
CA PHE A 379 1.18 11.18 -17.90
C PHE A 379 1.65 10.65 -19.26
N ASP A 380 2.66 11.30 -19.83
CA ASP A 380 3.31 10.85 -21.07
C ASP A 380 4.30 9.72 -20.72
N TYR A 381 3.82 8.48 -20.76
CA TYR A 381 4.61 7.31 -20.38
C TYR A 381 5.82 7.08 -21.31
N GLU A 382 5.78 7.53 -22.57
CA GLU A 382 6.93 7.38 -23.47
C GLU A 382 8.09 8.27 -23.03
N LYS A 383 7.81 9.53 -22.68
CA LYS A 383 8.82 10.46 -22.16
C LYS A 383 9.27 10.07 -20.76
N LEU A 384 8.33 9.70 -19.89
CA LEU A 384 8.63 9.33 -18.52
C LEU A 384 9.41 8.01 -18.44
N GLY A 385 9.17 7.10 -19.37
CA GLY A 385 9.86 5.82 -19.52
C GLY A 385 11.21 5.88 -20.25
N CYS A 386 11.61 7.05 -20.74
CA CYS A 386 12.89 7.18 -21.43
C CYS A 386 14.03 7.30 -20.42
N PRO A 387 14.92 6.29 -20.27
CA PRO A 387 16.05 6.36 -19.37
C PRO A 387 17.15 7.32 -19.88
N PRO A 388 18.00 7.80 -19.00
CA PRO A 388 19.18 8.57 -19.41
C PRO A 388 20.09 7.76 -20.34
N VAL A 389 20.66 8.43 -21.32
CA VAL A 389 21.69 7.86 -22.19
C VAL A 389 23.05 8.31 -21.68
N ILE A 390 23.91 7.35 -21.38
CA ILE A 390 25.26 7.59 -20.89
C ILE A 390 26.26 7.36 -22.02
N ASP A 391 27.07 8.35 -22.32
CA ASP A 391 28.22 8.21 -23.20
C ASP A 391 29.37 7.56 -22.43
N TRP A 392 29.42 6.24 -22.46
CA TRP A 392 30.40 5.45 -21.73
C TRP A 392 31.81 5.69 -22.21
N GLU A 393 32.05 6.06 -23.48
CA GLU A 393 33.36 6.39 -24.02
C GLU A 393 33.85 7.70 -23.38
N ALA A 394 33.03 8.73 -23.39
CA ALA A 394 33.37 9.99 -22.74
C ALA A 394 33.47 9.84 -21.21
N VAL A 395 32.73 8.96 -20.59
CA VAL A 395 32.87 8.62 -19.15
C VAL A 395 34.22 7.98 -18.91
N ALA A 396 34.61 6.98 -19.69
CA ALA A 396 35.91 6.31 -19.53
C ALA A 396 37.10 7.27 -19.69
N GLU A 397 37.04 8.18 -20.64
CA GLU A 397 38.06 9.23 -20.79
C GLU A 397 38.10 10.18 -19.58
N CYS A 398 36.91 10.54 -19.06
CA CYS A 398 36.82 11.38 -17.89
C CYS A 398 37.34 10.65 -16.64
N GLU A 399 36.98 9.38 -16.45
CA GLU A 399 37.49 8.53 -15.36
C GLU A 399 39.01 8.39 -15.42
N GLN A 400 39.60 8.23 -16.63
CA GLN A 400 41.03 8.18 -16.76
C GLN A 400 41.69 9.50 -16.34
N ARG A 401 41.06 10.66 -16.67
CA ARG A 401 41.52 11.96 -16.17
C ARG A 401 41.44 12.03 -14.64
N CYS A 402 40.35 11.52 -14.05
CA CYS A 402 40.19 11.46 -12.59
C CYS A 402 41.28 10.58 -11.93
N ILE A 403 41.54 9.40 -12.47
CA ILE A 403 42.59 8.49 -11.97
C ILE A 403 43.94 9.20 -11.99
N ASN A 404 44.27 9.86 -13.09
CA ASN A 404 45.53 10.58 -13.23
C ASN A 404 45.65 11.77 -12.25
N ALA A 405 44.54 12.54 -12.11
CA ALA A 405 44.47 13.67 -11.18
C ALA A 405 44.50 13.26 -9.71
N TYR A 406 43.89 12.10 -9.38
CA TYR A 406 43.97 11.51 -8.06
C TYR A 406 45.38 11.06 -7.71
N HIS A 407 46.05 10.40 -8.64
CA HIS A 407 47.39 9.91 -8.48
C HIS A 407 48.45 11.04 -8.44
N SER A 408 48.25 12.13 -9.19
CA SER A 408 49.12 13.31 -9.18
C SER A 408 48.90 14.22 -7.96
N GLY A 409 47.83 14.00 -7.19
CA GLY A 409 47.41 14.88 -6.11
C GLY A 409 46.65 16.13 -6.57
N ASP A 410 46.46 16.33 -7.87
CA ASP A 410 45.72 17.47 -8.40
C ASP A 410 44.25 17.44 -7.96
N LEU A 411 43.61 16.29 -8.03
CA LEU A 411 42.18 16.12 -7.58
C LEU A 411 42.04 16.48 -6.11
N PHE A 412 43.00 16.11 -5.27
CA PHE A 412 42.97 16.47 -3.85
C PHE A 412 42.95 17.98 -3.65
N VAL A 413 43.81 18.70 -4.35
CA VAL A 413 43.94 20.15 -4.20
C VAL A 413 42.75 20.89 -4.80
N GLU A 414 42.24 20.45 -5.95
CA GLU A 414 41.09 21.09 -6.61
C GLU A 414 39.82 20.98 -5.78
N GLU A 415 39.52 19.79 -5.27
CA GLU A 415 38.35 19.55 -4.43
C GLU A 415 38.49 20.25 -3.07
N LEU A 416 39.70 20.29 -2.48
CA LEU A 416 39.95 21.06 -1.26
C LEU A 416 39.73 22.56 -1.47
N LYS A 417 40.23 23.13 -2.59
CA LYS A 417 39.95 24.53 -2.95
C LYS A 417 38.45 24.82 -3.05
N ALA A 418 37.71 23.92 -3.68
CA ALA A 418 36.24 24.05 -3.80
C ALA A 418 35.54 23.99 -2.45
N GLU A 419 35.97 23.11 -1.55
CA GLU A 419 35.44 23.04 -0.17
C GLU A 419 35.76 24.28 0.67
N LEU A 420 36.89 24.90 0.46
CA LEU A 420 37.33 26.10 1.20
C LEU A 420 36.72 27.40 0.66
N PHE A 421 36.29 27.45 -0.59
CA PHE A 421 35.77 28.66 -1.23
C PHE A 421 34.60 29.33 -0.46
N PRO A 422 33.57 28.61 0.04
CA PRO A 422 32.54 29.24 0.87
C PRO A 422 33.03 29.82 2.18
N LEU A 423 34.10 29.24 2.77
CA LEU A 423 34.72 29.73 3.99
C LEU A 423 35.54 31.00 3.71
N GLU A 424 36.28 31.04 2.59
CA GLU A 424 37.01 32.21 2.14
C GLU A 424 36.08 33.43 1.92
N THR A 425 34.90 33.19 1.35
CA THR A 425 33.90 34.26 1.14
C THR A 425 33.27 34.74 2.45
N SER A 426 33.01 33.84 3.43
CA SER A 426 32.46 34.24 4.73
C SER A 426 33.47 34.99 5.60
N VAL A 427 34.73 34.59 5.59
CA VAL A 427 35.82 35.26 6.31
C VAL A 427 36.12 36.64 5.69
N ALA A 428 36.02 36.77 4.38
CA ALA A 428 36.16 38.06 3.69
C ALA A 428 35.04 39.08 4.03
N GLY A 429 33.79 38.56 4.20
CA GLY A 429 32.63 39.37 4.60
C GLY A 429 32.72 39.92 6.03
N ALA A 430 33.41 39.22 6.93
CA ALA A 430 33.62 39.66 8.31
C ALA A 430 34.76 40.69 8.49
N ALA A 431 35.65 40.77 7.53
CA ALA A 431 36.82 41.67 7.53
C ALA A 431 36.63 42.94 6.65
N SER A 432 35.41 43.55 6.67
CA SER A 432 35.09 44.75 5.90
C SER A 432 35.90 45.99 6.41
N GLY A 433 37.12 46.14 5.94
CA GLY A 433 38.00 47.29 6.30
C GLY A 433 39.27 47.43 5.51
N ALA A 434 39.71 46.44 4.76
CA ALA A 434 40.98 46.51 3.99
C ALA A 434 40.73 46.17 2.50
N ALA A 435 41.02 47.11 1.67
CA ALA A 435 40.87 47.03 0.22
C ALA A 435 41.72 45.91 -0.41
N ASN A 436 41.13 45.14 -1.30
CA ASN A 436 41.72 44.45 -2.47
C ASN A 436 42.46 43.10 -2.34
N ALA A 437 42.43 42.40 -1.22
CA ALA A 437 42.86 40.97 -1.29
C ALA A 437 41.87 40.08 -0.53
N GLN A 438 41.10 39.27 -1.23
CA GLN A 438 40.34 38.19 -0.58
C GLN A 438 41.35 37.24 0.12
N PRO A 439 41.21 36.95 1.40
CA PRO A 439 42.11 36.05 2.10
C PRO A 439 41.92 34.62 1.53
N ARG A 440 42.91 34.15 0.81
CA ARG A 440 42.96 32.75 0.36
C ARG A 440 43.48 31.89 1.50
N LEU A 441 42.63 31.05 2.07
CA LEU A 441 42.99 30.07 3.11
C LEU A 441 44.04 29.07 2.61
N LEU A 442 43.97 28.74 1.33
CA LEU A 442 44.94 27.86 0.70
C LEU A 442 45.76 28.61 -0.35
N THR A 443 46.99 29.02 0.00
CA THR A 443 47.90 29.67 -0.94
C THR A 443 48.43 28.69 -2.00
N GLU A 444 48.72 29.14 -3.22
CA GLU A 444 49.26 28.29 -4.31
C GLU A 444 50.53 27.52 -3.91
N LYS A 445 51.39 28.11 -3.11
CA LYS A 445 52.61 27.47 -2.58
C LYS A 445 52.25 26.32 -1.63
N ARG A 446 51.23 26.50 -0.76
CA ARG A 446 50.75 25.48 0.18
C ARG A 446 50.01 24.37 -0.55
N ALA A 447 49.15 24.73 -1.51
CA ALA A 447 48.48 23.79 -2.41
C ALA A 447 49.46 22.91 -3.16
N GLY A 448 50.57 23.51 -3.71
CA GLY A 448 51.62 22.74 -4.38
C GLY A 448 52.30 21.73 -3.46
N LYS A 449 52.64 22.13 -2.23
CA LYS A 449 53.26 21.21 -1.27
C LYS A 449 52.31 20.06 -0.87
N LEU A 450 51.03 20.34 -0.65
CA LEU A 450 50.04 19.32 -0.35
C LEU A 450 49.86 18.34 -1.51
N ARG A 451 49.82 18.85 -2.74
CA ARG A 451 49.77 18.02 -3.95
C ARG A 451 50.96 17.08 -4.01
N ASP A 452 52.17 17.61 -3.81
CA ASP A 452 53.39 16.82 -3.87
C ASP A 452 53.45 15.72 -2.79
N ALA A 453 52.95 16.01 -1.58
CA ALA A 453 52.89 15.06 -0.49
C ALA A 453 51.91 13.89 -0.78
N VAL A 454 50.71 14.20 -1.26
CA VAL A 454 49.74 13.13 -1.62
C VAL A 454 50.16 12.36 -2.86
N ALA A 455 50.77 13.02 -3.85
CA ALA A 455 51.35 12.36 -5.04
C ALA A 455 52.48 11.40 -4.68
N LYS A 456 53.33 11.77 -3.75
CA LYS A 456 54.40 10.91 -3.22
C LYS A 456 53.82 9.68 -2.51
N PHE A 457 52.79 9.88 -1.69
CA PHE A 457 52.06 8.78 -1.05
C PHE A 457 51.45 7.85 -2.10
N ALA A 458 50.75 8.38 -3.09
CA ALA A 458 50.08 7.60 -4.14
C ALA A 458 51.11 6.74 -4.91
N ARG A 459 52.23 7.31 -5.32
CA ARG A 459 53.31 6.58 -6.01
C ARG A 459 53.92 5.47 -5.17
N ASN A 460 54.01 5.66 -3.87
CA ASN A 460 54.53 4.66 -2.95
C ASN A 460 53.53 3.56 -2.65
N ALA A 461 52.21 3.88 -2.55
CA ALA A 461 51.18 2.96 -2.22
C ALA A 461 50.71 2.11 -3.43
N ILE A 462 50.51 2.73 -4.59
CA ILE A 462 49.95 2.08 -5.78
C ILE A 462 51.00 1.78 -6.85
N GLY A 463 52.16 2.44 -6.79
CA GLY A 463 53.19 2.34 -7.82
C GLY A 463 53.21 3.54 -8.79
N LYS A 464 54.15 3.51 -9.76
CA LYS A 464 54.43 4.64 -10.63
C LYS A 464 53.36 4.93 -11.69
N SER A 465 52.51 3.95 -12.01
CA SER A 465 51.47 4.08 -13.03
C SER A 465 50.15 3.57 -12.48
N PRO A 466 49.11 4.43 -12.37
CA PRO A 466 47.82 4.00 -12.08
C PRO A 466 47.28 3.09 -13.20
N GLY A 467 46.41 2.17 -12.88
CA GLY A 467 45.71 1.34 -13.86
C GLY A 467 44.90 2.19 -14.85
N LYS A 468 44.49 1.59 -15.95
CA LYS A 468 43.59 2.22 -16.92
C LYS A 468 42.11 1.97 -16.60
N ASP A 469 41.86 0.94 -15.82
CA ASP A 469 40.53 0.55 -15.37
C ASP A 469 40.28 1.19 -14.00
N PHE A 470 39.10 1.81 -13.86
CA PHE A 470 38.68 2.49 -12.63
C PHE A 470 38.57 1.54 -11.45
N ASP A 471 37.90 0.42 -11.66
CA ASP A 471 37.61 -0.56 -10.60
C ASP A 471 38.92 -1.27 -10.16
N ASP A 472 39.80 -1.61 -11.11
CA ASP A 472 41.15 -2.14 -10.82
C ASP A 472 41.98 -1.11 -10.03
N CYS A 473 41.90 0.16 -10.41
CA CYS A 473 42.58 1.24 -9.69
C CYS A 473 42.03 1.38 -8.27
N LEU A 474 40.74 1.37 -8.09
CA LEU A 474 40.07 1.48 -6.79
C LEU A 474 40.35 0.27 -5.88
N GLN A 475 40.33 -0.95 -6.41
CA GLN A 475 40.67 -2.17 -5.66
C GLN A 475 42.17 -2.14 -5.22
N LYS A 476 43.08 -1.80 -6.11
CA LYS A 476 44.50 -1.67 -5.77
C LYS A 476 44.74 -0.60 -4.72
N TRP A 477 43.98 0.50 -4.80
CA TRP A 477 44.05 1.56 -3.81
C TRP A 477 43.54 1.08 -2.44
N GLN A 478 42.41 0.38 -2.38
CA GLN A 478 41.89 -0.17 -1.14
C GLN A 478 42.85 -1.16 -0.48
N ALA A 479 43.35 -2.12 -1.23
CA ALA A 479 44.32 -3.08 -0.74
C ALA A 479 45.64 -2.41 -0.26
N ALA A 480 46.14 -1.45 -1.00
CA ALA A 480 47.33 -0.69 -0.61
C ALA A 480 47.06 0.17 0.63
N SER A 481 45.91 0.76 0.74
CA SER A 481 45.55 1.58 1.88
C SER A 481 45.35 0.81 3.19
N GLU A 482 44.92 -0.45 3.12
CA GLU A 482 44.84 -1.33 4.29
C GLU A 482 46.22 -1.75 4.82
N SER A 483 47.17 -1.99 3.91
CA SER A 483 48.54 -2.41 4.24
C SER A 483 49.51 -1.28 4.59
N ALA A 484 49.15 -0.02 4.36
CA ALA A 484 50.08 1.13 4.41
C ALA A 484 49.89 2.06 5.63
N ALA A 485 49.56 1.52 6.79
CA ALA A 485 49.26 2.31 8.00
C ALA A 485 50.40 3.29 8.36
N GLU A 486 51.65 2.85 8.30
CA GLU A 486 52.81 3.70 8.59
C GLU A 486 53.00 4.83 7.58
N ALA A 487 52.72 4.56 6.30
CA ALA A 487 52.79 5.56 5.24
C ALA A 487 51.67 6.62 5.38
N LYS A 488 50.51 6.25 5.86
CA LYS A 488 49.39 7.16 6.18
C LYS A 488 49.73 8.10 7.33
N GLU A 489 50.38 7.59 8.39
CA GLU A 489 50.76 8.42 9.52
C GLU A 489 51.89 9.40 9.09
N LYS A 490 52.85 8.96 8.25
CA LYS A 490 53.85 9.88 7.67
C LYS A 490 53.21 10.97 6.82
N LEU A 491 52.21 10.62 6.01
CA LEU A 491 51.49 11.62 5.19
C LEU A 491 50.73 12.60 6.08
N LYS A 492 50.04 12.14 7.13
CA LYS A 492 49.37 13.03 8.09
C LYS A 492 50.32 14.01 8.72
N HIS A 493 51.47 13.54 9.17
CA HIS A 493 52.50 14.40 9.76
C HIS A 493 53.03 15.44 8.75
N GLU A 494 53.33 15.04 7.50
CA GLU A 494 53.76 15.94 6.43
C GLU A 494 52.70 16.98 6.10
N VAL A 495 51.42 16.61 6.15
CA VAL A 495 50.29 17.54 5.99
C VAL A 495 50.18 18.52 7.15
N ASP A 496 50.37 18.07 8.40
CA ASP A 496 50.37 18.94 9.57
C ASP A 496 51.48 19.98 9.51
N GLU A 497 52.67 19.59 9.09
CA GLU A 497 53.78 20.52 8.86
C GLU A 497 53.48 21.57 7.79
N ILE A 498 52.82 21.15 6.69
CA ILE A 498 52.46 22.07 5.60
C ILE A 498 51.36 23.06 6.03
N VAL A 499 50.38 22.58 6.79
CA VAL A 499 49.27 23.42 7.25
C VAL A 499 49.66 24.32 8.41
N GLY A 500 50.50 23.82 9.33
CA GLY A 500 50.95 24.51 10.53
C GLY A 500 52.02 25.57 10.31
N ALA A 501 52.67 25.59 9.14
CA ALA A 501 53.85 26.43 8.86
C ALA A 501 53.59 27.94 8.66
N ASP A 502 52.37 28.44 8.84
CA ASP A 502 52.05 29.86 8.57
C ASP A 502 51.23 30.51 9.69
N SER A 503 51.89 31.33 10.48
CA SER A 503 51.31 32.07 11.59
C SER A 503 50.49 33.32 11.18
N ALA A 504 50.13 33.44 9.90
CA ALA A 504 49.45 34.63 9.38
C ALA A 504 47.92 34.66 9.66
N TYR A 505 47.33 33.61 10.22
CA TYR A 505 45.89 33.53 10.51
C TYR A 505 45.60 33.49 12.02
N PRO A 506 44.47 34.03 12.46
CA PRO A 506 43.99 33.79 13.80
C PRO A 506 43.90 32.28 14.10
N GLU A 507 44.13 31.88 15.34
CA GLU A 507 44.23 30.47 15.78
C GLU A 507 42.99 29.64 15.43
N ASP A 508 41.81 30.25 15.54
CA ASP A 508 40.54 29.62 15.17
C ASP A 508 40.42 29.30 13.68
N VAL A 509 40.93 30.19 12.81
CA VAL A 509 40.96 29.99 11.34
C VAL A 509 42.02 28.95 10.97
N ALA A 510 43.15 28.95 11.64
CA ALA A 510 44.21 27.93 11.40
C ALA A 510 43.68 26.52 11.82
N ASN A 511 43.03 26.42 12.94
CA ASN A 511 42.41 25.17 13.43
C ASN A 511 41.29 24.69 12.50
N LEU A 512 40.48 25.61 11.98
CA LEU A 512 39.44 25.25 10.99
C LEU A 512 40.06 24.73 9.70
N LEU A 513 41.07 25.39 9.19
CA LEU A 513 41.75 24.94 7.97
C LEU A 513 42.40 23.57 8.17
N SER A 514 43.09 23.35 9.28
CA SER A 514 43.70 22.06 9.62
C SER A 514 42.66 20.96 9.64
N ARG A 515 41.54 21.17 10.35
CA ARG A 515 40.42 20.20 10.41
C ARG A 515 39.90 19.89 9.01
N ARG A 516 39.62 20.88 8.18
CA ARG A 516 39.10 20.67 6.82
C ARG A 516 40.09 19.93 5.92
N VAL A 517 41.36 20.24 6.00
CA VAL A 517 42.39 19.51 5.26
C VAL A 517 42.47 18.05 5.71
N HIS A 518 42.36 17.78 7.00
CA HIS A 518 42.35 16.40 7.51
C HIS A 518 41.09 15.63 7.10
N GLU A 519 39.90 16.25 7.20
CA GLU A 519 38.63 15.64 6.72
C GLU A 519 38.77 15.29 5.22
N HIS A 520 39.33 16.18 4.44
CA HIS A 520 39.54 15.97 3.01
C HIS A 520 40.59 14.88 2.73
N LEU A 521 41.67 14.83 3.54
CA LEU A 521 42.68 13.78 3.46
C LEU A 521 42.05 12.39 3.75
N GLN A 522 41.13 12.28 4.68
CA GLN A 522 40.41 11.03 4.92
C GLN A 522 39.57 10.59 3.71
N LYS A 523 38.91 11.54 3.03
CA LYS A 523 38.17 11.24 1.79
C LYS A 523 39.14 10.74 0.70
N TYR A 524 40.33 11.34 0.58
CA TYR A 524 41.33 10.88 -0.34
C TYR A 524 41.84 9.48 0.00
N LEU A 525 42.24 9.23 1.24
CA LEU A 525 42.79 7.96 1.70
C LEU A 525 41.72 6.80 1.62
N SER A 526 40.45 7.09 1.75
CA SER A 526 39.37 6.13 1.56
C SER A 526 38.98 5.88 0.10
N GLY A 527 39.57 6.60 -0.85
CA GLY A 527 39.17 6.55 -2.27
C GLY A 527 37.85 7.29 -2.58
N GLN A 528 37.31 8.02 -1.62
CA GLN A 528 36.03 8.72 -1.80
C GLN A 528 36.11 9.80 -2.89
N LEU A 529 37.19 10.56 -2.95
CA LEU A 529 37.38 11.58 -3.99
C LEU A 529 37.38 10.99 -5.40
N LEU A 530 37.96 9.80 -5.57
CA LEU A 530 37.93 9.10 -6.85
C LEU A 530 36.54 8.67 -7.23
N ARG A 531 35.78 8.10 -6.28
CA ARG A 531 34.36 7.73 -6.49
C ARG A 531 33.49 8.94 -6.81
N ASP A 532 33.70 10.06 -6.14
CA ASP A 532 32.98 11.30 -6.39
C ASP A 532 33.28 11.87 -7.78
N CYS A 533 34.55 11.76 -8.22
CA CYS A 533 34.95 12.15 -9.57
C CYS A 533 34.27 11.26 -10.63
N ARG A 534 34.24 9.94 -10.43
CA ARG A 534 33.44 9.01 -11.30
C ARG A 534 32.00 9.43 -11.41
N ARG A 535 31.32 9.70 -10.28
CA ARG A 535 29.95 10.19 -10.27
C ARG A 535 29.78 11.47 -11.08
N LYS A 536 30.72 12.38 -10.96
CA LYS A 536 30.76 13.63 -11.74
C LYS A 536 30.96 13.35 -13.24
N CYS A 537 31.86 12.44 -13.61
CA CYS A 537 32.05 12.00 -14.99
C CYS A 537 30.78 11.41 -15.59
N ILE A 538 30.10 10.50 -14.88
CA ILE A 538 28.84 9.94 -15.34
C ILE A 538 27.82 11.06 -15.51
N LYS A 539 27.62 11.89 -14.50
CA LYS A 539 26.64 12.98 -14.53
C LYS A 539 26.88 13.96 -15.68
N THR A 540 28.13 14.30 -15.97
CA THR A 540 28.49 15.27 -17.02
C THR A 540 28.29 14.69 -18.42
N ASN A 541 28.46 13.38 -18.58
CA ASN A 541 28.35 12.67 -19.86
C ASN A 541 27.04 11.86 -19.95
N THR A 542 26.03 12.27 -19.23
CA THR A 542 24.69 11.71 -19.29
C THR A 542 23.75 12.71 -19.96
N TYR A 543 23.12 12.26 -21.02
CA TYR A 543 22.03 13.00 -21.66
C TYR A 543 20.69 12.52 -21.13
N ASP A 544 19.99 13.40 -20.42
CA ASP A 544 18.69 13.10 -19.80
C ASP A 544 17.68 14.23 -20.03
N PRO A 545 17.02 14.26 -21.19
CA PRO A 545 16.12 15.35 -21.54
C PRO A 545 14.86 15.39 -20.66
N TYR A 546 14.46 14.26 -20.08
CA TYR A 546 13.26 14.13 -19.27
C TYR A 546 13.52 14.04 -17.76
N GLY A 547 14.77 14.04 -17.34
CA GLY A 547 15.16 14.04 -15.94
C GLY A 547 14.52 15.18 -15.12
N PRO A 548 14.52 16.43 -15.62
CA PRO A 548 13.86 17.53 -14.92
C PRO A 548 12.36 17.32 -14.70
N MET A 549 11.66 16.66 -15.66
CA MET A 549 10.24 16.33 -15.54
C MET A 549 10.02 15.25 -14.46
N ARG A 550 10.78 14.14 -14.54
CA ARG A 550 10.71 13.07 -13.54
C ARG A 550 10.99 13.60 -12.15
N LYS A 551 12.05 14.40 -12.02
CA LYS A 551 12.39 15.02 -10.74
C LYS A 551 11.29 15.95 -10.22
N TYR A 552 10.67 16.75 -11.08
CA TYR A 552 9.58 17.63 -10.69
C TYR A 552 8.40 16.83 -10.14
N LEU A 553 7.98 15.76 -10.82
CA LEU A 553 6.89 14.90 -10.37
C LEU A 553 7.22 14.22 -9.02
N PHE A 554 8.43 13.73 -8.87
CA PHE A 554 8.87 13.14 -7.61
C PHE A 554 8.93 14.16 -6.47
N ASP A 555 9.42 15.38 -6.74
CA ASP A 555 9.53 16.43 -5.72
C ASP A 555 8.13 16.91 -5.21
N LEU A 556 7.07 16.67 -5.95
CA LEU A 556 5.69 16.91 -5.48
C LEU A 556 5.22 15.89 -4.46
N LEU A 557 5.79 14.68 -4.44
CA LEU A 557 5.31 13.60 -3.61
C LEU A 557 5.54 13.87 -2.12
N ARG A 558 4.59 13.39 -1.32
CA ARG A 558 4.71 13.33 0.14
C ARG A 558 5.67 12.22 0.52
N ALA A 559 6.76 12.56 1.18
CA ALA A 559 7.72 11.58 1.67
C ALA A 559 7.21 10.90 2.96
N PRO A 560 7.72 9.71 3.29
CA PRO A 560 7.51 9.11 4.60
C PRO A 560 7.85 10.09 5.74
N GLY A 561 6.95 10.26 6.70
CA GLY A 561 7.05 11.23 7.78
C GLY A 561 6.48 12.63 7.48
N GLU A 562 5.94 12.84 6.28
CA GLU A 562 5.31 14.11 5.88
C GLU A 562 3.77 14.02 5.83
N GLU A 563 3.17 13.03 6.47
CA GLU A 563 1.73 12.72 6.39
C GLU A 563 0.84 13.84 6.96
N ASN A 564 1.37 14.71 7.80
CA ASN A 564 0.65 15.88 8.33
C ASN A 564 1.01 17.19 7.62
N GLN A 565 1.73 17.13 6.49
CA GLN A 565 2.11 18.33 5.74
C GLN A 565 1.30 18.46 4.47
N PHE A 566 0.57 19.56 4.35
CA PHE A 566 -0.20 19.88 3.16
C PHE A 566 0.65 20.52 2.05
N MET A 567 1.49 21.47 2.40
CA MET A 567 2.29 22.27 1.46
C MET A 567 3.77 21.89 1.51
N ILE A 568 4.44 22.03 0.37
CA ILE A 568 5.90 21.88 0.30
C ILE A 568 6.55 23.17 0.79
N THR A 569 7.12 23.13 1.98
CA THR A 569 7.79 24.26 2.61
C THR A 569 9.29 24.02 2.72
N GLY A 570 10.13 23.78 3.13
CA GLY A 570 11.56 23.46 3.32
C GLY A 570 12.45 23.46 2.06
N ARG A 571 11.94 23.91 0.91
CA ARG A 571 12.67 23.89 -0.38
C ARG A 571 12.50 25.22 -1.13
N PRO A 572 12.96 26.35 -0.57
CA PRO A 572 12.69 27.68 -1.12
C PRO A 572 13.16 27.89 -2.56
N ASP A 573 14.22 27.20 -2.96
CA ASP A 573 14.81 27.30 -4.30
C ASP A 573 14.21 26.27 -5.29
N SER A 574 13.28 25.44 -4.84
CA SER A 574 12.66 24.42 -5.67
C SER A 574 11.45 24.97 -6.43
N ARG A 575 11.24 24.47 -7.66
CA ARG A 575 10.05 24.79 -8.47
C ARG A 575 8.73 24.34 -7.83
N VAL A 576 8.78 23.39 -6.91
CA VAL A 576 7.62 22.84 -6.20
C VAL A 576 7.35 23.55 -4.87
N HIS A 577 8.19 24.49 -4.47
CA HIS A 577 7.97 25.23 -3.23
C HIS A 577 6.64 26.00 -3.25
N GLY A 578 5.86 25.84 -2.20
CA GLY A 578 4.53 26.45 -2.07
C GLY A 578 3.43 25.72 -2.87
N LEU A 579 3.71 24.56 -3.46
CA LEU A 579 2.69 23.69 -4.06
C LEU A 579 2.18 22.68 -3.04
N PRO A 580 0.92 22.22 -3.18
CA PRO A 580 0.42 21.12 -2.38
C PRO A 580 1.23 19.84 -2.61
N ARG A 581 1.38 19.03 -1.55
CA ARG A 581 1.98 17.69 -1.66
C ARG A 581 1.02 16.71 -2.28
N MET A 582 1.55 15.82 -3.09
CA MET A 582 0.79 14.78 -3.78
C MET A 582 0.92 13.41 -3.08
N PRO A 583 -0.09 12.56 -3.15
CA PRO A 583 -1.46 12.79 -3.68
C PRO A 583 -2.27 13.79 -2.86
N LEU A 584 -3.23 14.47 -3.50
CA LEU A 584 -4.24 15.30 -2.83
C LEU A 584 -5.37 14.44 -2.24
N LEU A 585 -5.01 13.42 -1.52
CA LEU A 585 -5.91 12.48 -0.89
C LEU A 585 -5.73 12.55 0.63
N CYS A 586 -6.82 12.36 1.35
CA CYS A 586 -6.83 12.36 2.82
C CYS A 586 -7.17 10.98 3.35
N GLY A 587 -6.58 10.63 4.46
CA GLY A 587 -6.96 9.43 5.21
C GLY A 587 -7.97 9.72 6.30
N ASP A 588 -7.95 10.95 6.82
CA ASP A 588 -8.88 11.46 7.83
C ASP A 588 -9.11 12.95 7.57
N ASN A 589 -10.04 13.58 8.27
CA ASN A 589 -10.28 15.01 8.08
C ASN A 589 -9.05 15.82 8.51
N PRO A 590 -8.29 16.38 7.56
CA PRO A 590 -7.02 17.02 7.86
C PRO A 590 -7.18 18.36 8.59
N MET A 591 -8.41 18.89 8.68
CA MET A 591 -8.71 20.17 9.31
C MET A 591 -9.12 20.07 10.78
N THR A 592 -9.44 18.88 11.24
CA THR A 592 -9.95 18.65 12.61
C THR A 592 -9.00 17.89 13.50
N ASN A 593 -8.02 17.21 12.95
CA ASN A 593 -7.13 16.33 13.67
C ASN A 593 -5.66 16.73 13.46
N GLU A 594 -4.83 16.65 14.49
CA GLU A 594 -3.40 17.02 14.45
C GLU A 594 -2.46 15.80 14.24
N LEU A 595 -2.99 14.62 14.03
CA LEU A 595 -2.19 13.40 13.99
C LEU A 595 -1.62 13.03 12.61
N PRO A 596 -0.58 12.17 12.55
CA PRO A 596 0.25 11.98 11.35
C PRO A 596 -0.42 11.35 10.13
N SER A 597 -1.56 10.69 10.28
CA SER A 597 -2.20 9.93 9.20
C SER A 597 -3.20 10.73 8.35
N LYS A 598 -3.21 12.04 8.46
CA LYS A 598 -4.20 12.91 7.80
C LYS A 598 -4.16 12.87 6.28
N PHE A 599 -2.97 12.85 5.72
CA PHE A 599 -2.77 12.84 4.29
C PHE A 599 -2.21 11.52 3.82
N PHE A 600 -2.73 11.08 2.70
CA PHE A 600 -2.27 9.90 2.03
C PHE A 600 -0.82 10.04 1.53
N ARG A 601 -0.06 8.97 1.60
CA ARG A 601 1.25 8.85 0.98
C ARG A 601 1.42 7.48 0.33
N LEU A 602 2.34 7.40 -0.59
CA LEU A 602 2.79 6.12 -1.13
C LEU A 602 3.50 5.29 -0.05
N THR A 603 3.59 3.99 -0.23
CA THR A 603 4.40 3.13 0.64
C THR A 603 5.88 3.53 0.55
N ASP A 604 6.68 3.15 1.53
CA ASP A 604 8.13 3.43 1.54
C ASP A 604 8.80 2.81 0.32
N PHE A 605 8.37 1.62 -0.07
CA PHE A 605 8.90 0.94 -1.24
C PHE A 605 8.52 1.64 -2.54
N GLN A 606 7.25 2.02 -2.74
CA GLN A 606 6.81 2.78 -3.91
C GLN A 606 7.54 4.13 -4.01
N TYR A 607 7.71 4.83 -2.90
CA TYR A 607 8.45 6.09 -2.85
C TYR A 607 9.92 5.89 -3.24
N TYR A 608 10.54 4.80 -2.77
CA TYR A 608 11.91 4.45 -3.15
C TYR A 608 12.03 4.13 -4.64
N LEU A 609 11.12 3.36 -5.22
CA LEU A 609 11.10 3.06 -6.66
C LEU A 609 10.99 4.33 -7.49
N LEU A 610 10.07 5.24 -7.14
CA LEU A 610 9.91 6.52 -7.82
C LEU A 610 11.13 7.44 -7.64
N ARG A 611 11.82 7.34 -6.51
CA ARG A 611 13.08 8.06 -6.31
C ARG A 611 14.16 7.57 -7.28
N GLN A 612 14.34 6.26 -7.42
CA GLN A 612 15.29 5.69 -8.38
C GLN A 612 14.96 6.15 -9.80
N TRP A 613 13.69 6.06 -10.18
CA TRP A 613 13.22 6.56 -11.46
C TRP A 613 13.46 8.07 -11.66
N ALA A 614 13.18 8.89 -10.69
CA ALA A 614 13.43 10.33 -10.74
C ALA A 614 14.91 10.68 -10.94
N MET A 615 15.79 9.85 -10.39
CA MET A 615 17.25 9.96 -10.56
C MET A 615 17.77 9.39 -11.88
N GLY A 616 16.90 8.80 -12.72
CA GLY A 616 17.26 8.16 -13.97
C GLY A 616 17.87 6.75 -13.80
N ILE A 617 17.69 6.14 -12.62
CA ILE A 617 18.23 4.82 -12.29
C ILE A 617 17.09 3.79 -12.47
N PHE A 618 16.85 3.38 -13.71
CA PHE A 618 15.80 2.42 -14.03
C PHE A 618 16.05 1.78 -15.40
N TYR A 619 15.34 0.68 -15.65
CA TYR A 619 15.29 0.01 -16.96
C TYR A 619 13.97 0.29 -17.66
N ASN A 620 13.98 0.25 -18.99
CA ASN A 620 12.75 0.26 -19.78
C ASN A 620 12.65 -1.07 -20.55
N GLU A 621 11.60 -1.83 -20.30
CA GLU A 621 11.40 -3.16 -20.87
C GLU A 621 11.45 -3.18 -22.39
N LYS A 622 10.85 -2.17 -23.05
CA LYS A 622 10.86 -2.04 -24.52
C LYS A 622 12.26 -1.85 -25.06
N LEU A 623 13.09 -1.04 -24.38
CA LEU A 623 14.47 -0.76 -24.82
C LEU A 623 15.40 -1.95 -24.56
N GLU A 624 15.11 -2.75 -23.56
CA GLU A 624 15.85 -3.97 -23.24
C GLU A 624 15.40 -5.18 -24.07
N GLY A 625 14.44 -4.98 -25.00
CA GLY A 625 13.96 -6.03 -25.90
C GLY A 625 13.01 -7.05 -25.26
N TRP A 626 12.40 -6.70 -24.14
CA TRP A 626 11.37 -7.51 -23.51
C TRP A 626 10.01 -7.34 -24.23
N ALA A 627 9.02 -8.18 -23.85
CA ALA A 627 7.67 -8.06 -24.40
C ALA A 627 7.14 -6.63 -24.24
N ASP A 628 6.45 -6.15 -25.27
CA ASP A 628 5.89 -4.79 -25.30
C ASP A 628 4.69 -4.69 -24.36
N PRO A 629 4.83 -4.09 -23.18
CA PRO A 629 3.72 -3.95 -22.24
C PRO A 629 2.69 -2.95 -22.78
N ASP A 630 1.41 -3.23 -22.55
CA ASP A 630 0.35 -2.27 -22.86
C ASP A 630 0.28 -1.22 -21.75
N PRO A 631 0.63 0.05 -22.02
CA PRO A 631 0.61 1.08 -21.00
C PRO A 631 -0.80 1.51 -20.59
N LEU A 632 -1.82 1.21 -21.38
CA LEU A 632 -3.23 1.54 -21.07
C LEU A 632 -3.91 0.44 -20.27
N HIS A 633 -3.36 -0.76 -20.29
CA HIS A 633 -3.86 -1.93 -19.58
C HIS A 633 -2.71 -2.70 -18.91
N PRO A 634 -2.01 -2.10 -17.92
CA PRO A 634 -0.79 -2.67 -17.35
C PRO A 634 -1.00 -4.03 -16.67
N TYR A 635 -2.24 -4.36 -16.33
CA TYR A 635 -2.61 -5.65 -15.76
C TYR A 635 -3.20 -6.62 -16.77
N ALA A 636 -3.36 -6.20 -18.04
CA ALA A 636 -3.77 -7.11 -19.11
C ALA A 636 -2.74 -8.24 -19.27
N GLY A 637 -3.20 -9.48 -19.23
CA GLY A 637 -2.32 -10.64 -19.26
C GLY A 637 -1.75 -11.06 -17.91
N TRP A 638 -2.22 -10.46 -16.81
CA TRP A 638 -1.98 -11.05 -15.51
C TRP A 638 -2.51 -12.49 -15.49
N ILE A 639 -1.68 -13.41 -15.07
CA ILE A 639 -2.03 -14.83 -14.96
C ILE A 639 -1.54 -15.32 -13.60
N ASN A 640 -2.42 -15.95 -12.85
CA ASN A 640 -2.08 -16.61 -11.60
C ASN A 640 -1.29 -17.90 -11.86
N ARG A 641 -0.01 -17.75 -12.19
CA ARG A 641 0.90 -18.88 -12.46
C ARG A 641 1.36 -19.56 -11.20
N THR A 642 1.44 -18.80 -10.11
CA THR A 642 1.85 -19.27 -8.80
C THR A 642 0.75 -18.94 -7.78
N ALA A 643 0.82 -19.60 -6.64
CA ALA A 643 -0.07 -19.27 -5.53
C ALA A 643 0.13 -17.82 -5.03
N ARG A 644 1.34 -17.30 -5.09
CA ARG A 644 1.65 -15.90 -4.74
C ARG A 644 0.98 -14.91 -5.71
N ASP A 645 0.90 -15.24 -7.00
CA ASP A 645 0.18 -14.38 -7.96
C ASP A 645 -1.32 -14.31 -7.62
N LEU A 646 -1.90 -15.43 -7.18
CA LEU A 646 -3.29 -15.46 -6.70
C LEU A 646 -3.46 -14.62 -5.42
N ASP A 647 -2.59 -14.78 -4.43
CA ASP A 647 -2.60 -13.97 -3.21
C ASP A 647 -2.58 -12.48 -3.55
N ARG A 648 -1.65 -12.06 -4.39
CA ARG A 648 -1.48 -10.67 -4.85
C ARG A 648 -2.66 -10.18 -5.65
N GLY A 649 -3.14 -10.98 -6.59
CA GLY A 649 -4.26 -10.63 -7.47
C GLY A 649 -5.54 -10.33 -6.69
N VAL A 650 -5.88 -11.18 -5.73
CA VAL A 650 -7.07 -10.98 -4.88
C VAL A 650 -6.94 -9.72 -4.03
N ILE A 651 -5.84 -9.60 -3.29
CA ILE A 651 -5.69 -8.54 -2.30
C ILE A 651 -5.43 -7.15 -2.92
N SER A 652 -4.98 -7.09 -4.18
CA SER A 652 -4.85 -5.85 -4.94
C SER A 652 -6.18 -5.10 -5.12
N ASN A 653 -7.29 -5.79 -5.03
CA ASN A 653 -8.62 -5.20 -5.17
C ASN A 653 -9.19 -4.64 -3.85
N ILE A 654 -8.36 -4.51 -2.83
CA ILE A 654 -8.65 -3.81 -1.57
C ILE A 654 -7.80 -2.55 -1.47
N LEU A 655 -8.42 -1.48 -0.97
CA LEU A 655 -7.77 -0.24 -0.62
C LEU A 655 -6.65 -0.48 0.40
N GLY A 656 -5.46 0.00 0.09
CA GLY A 656 -4.32 0.06 1.00
C GLY A 656 -4.10 1.46 1.54
N GLY A 657 -3.11 1.60 2.41
CA GLY A 657 -2.75 2.89 2.99
C GLY A 657 -3.42 3.17 4.34
N SER A 658 -3.18 4.38 4.85
CA SER A 658 -3.77 4.87 6.11
C SER A 658 -4.96 5.74 5.76
N PHE A 659 -6.15 5.22 5.97
CA PHE A 659 -7.39 5.94 5.75
C PHE A 659 -8.26 5.89 6.99
N CYS A 660 -9.29 6.70 7.00
CA CYS A 660 -10.33 6.54 8.00
C CYS A 660 -10.99 5.15 7.86
N PRO A 661 -11.62 4.66 8.89
CA PRO A 661 -11.93 3.25 9.06
C PRO A 661 -12.86 2.66 8.02
N GLY A 662 -13.67 3.44 7.34
CA GLY A 662 -14.56 3.04 6.27
C GLY A 662 -15.03 1.60 6.31
N GLY A 663 -15.08 1.00 5.17
CA GLY A 663 -15.27 -0.43 5.03
C GLY A 663 -13.98 -1.24 4.90
N GLU A 664 -12.81 -0.62 5.12
CA GLU A 664 -11.52 -1.20 4.77
C GLU A 664 -10.65 -1.50 5.99
N ILE A 665 -9.75 -2.45 5.82
CA ILE A 665 -8.88 -2.98 6.87
C ILE A 665 -7.45 -2.46 6.78
N GLY A 666 -7.24 -1.39 6.01
CA GLY A 666 -5.93 -0.92 5.55
C GLY A 666 -4.88 -0.74 6.63
N TRP A 667 -5.25 -0.14 7.76
CA TRP A 667 -4.27 0.15 8.77
C TRP A 667 -3.91 -1.08 9.63
N VAL A 668 -4.83 -2.01 9.87
CA VAL A 668 -4.55 -3.26 10.62
C VAL A 668 -3.57 -4.13 9.84
N MET A 669 -3.77 -4.25 8.55
CA MET A 669 -2.93 -5.05 7.66
C MET A 669 -1.49 -4.54 7.55
N ARG A 670 -1.22 -3.30 7.95
CA ARG A 670 0.14 -2.73 8.00
C ARG A 670 0.93 -3.17 9.23
N ASN A 671 0.27 -3.73 10.23
CA ASN A 671 0.93 -4.21 11.44
C ASN A 671 1.64 -5.54 11.16
N PRO A 672 2.98 -5.62 11.26
CA PRO A 672 3.71 -6.86 10.98
C PRO A 672 3.38 -7.99 11.97
N SER A 673 2.85 -7.68 13.16
CA SER A 673 2.54 -8.69 14.18
C SER A 673 1.39 -9.63 13.79
N ILE A 674 0.50 -9.18 12.90
CA ILE A 674 -0.62 -10.01 12.45
C ILE A 674 -0.24 -11.09 11.43
N TRP A 675 0.99 -11.04 10.90
CA TRP A 675 1.41 -11.89 9.81
C TRP A 675 2.28 -13.07 10.31
N LEU A 676 1.91 -14.27 9.91
CA LEU A 676 2.74 -15.45 10.04
C LEU A 676 3.89 -15.42 9.02
N GLU A 677 3.54 -15.06 7.80
CA GLU A 677 4.39 -14.80 6.66
C GLU A 677 3.66 -13.81 5.73
N PRO A 678 4.32 -13.13 4.78
CA PRO A 678 3.63 -12.25 3.86
C PRO A 678 2.43 -12.91 3.19
N TYR A 679 1.31 -12.21 3.14
CA TYR A 679 0.00 -12.65 2.63
C TYR A 679 -0.67 -13.76 3.45
N ARG A 680 -0.17 -14.10 4.64
CA ARG A 680 -0.79 -15.11 5.49
C ARG A 680 -0.93 -14.62 6.93
N ILE A 681 -2.16 -14.45 7.36
CA ILE A 681 -2.49 -13.97 8.70
C ILE A 681 -2.19 -15.07 9.71
N LYS A 682 -1.64 -14.66 10.84
CA LYS A 682 -1.38 -15.49 11.99
C LYS A 682 -2.64 -15.60 12.84
N ALA A 683 -3.18 -16.79 13.00
CA ALA A 683 -4.24 -17.05 13.96
C ALA A 683 -3.66 -17.13 15.39
N ASP A 684 -4.41 -16.69 16.39
CA ASP A 684 -3.99 -16.71 17.79
C ASP A 684 -3.94 -18.14 18.37
N ARG A 685 -4.67 -19.06 17.76
CA ARG A 685 -4.77 -20.47 18.12
C ARG A 685 -5.02 -21.34 16.90
N ASP A 686 -4.94 -22.65 17.12
CA ASP A 686 -5.35 -23.64 16.13
C ASP A 686 -6.88 -23.78 16.10
N PHE A 687 -7.50 -23.34 15.00
CA PHE A 687 -8.91 -23.47 14.73
C PHE A 687 -9.26 -24.74 13.92
N SER A 688 -8.29 -25.63 13.65
CA SER A 688 -8.40 -26.75 12.71
C SER A 688 -8.93 -28.03 13.32
N ASN A 689 -9.51 -28.01 14.50
CA ASN A 689 -10.05 -29.23 15.12
C ASN A 689 -11.31 -29.73 14.40
N PHE A 690 -11.10 -30.59 13.39
CA PHE A 690 -12.18 -31.12 12.56
C PHE A 690 -12.89 -32.36 13.16
N GLY A 691 -12.35 -32.99 14.22
CA GLY A 691 -12.86 -34.30 14.67
C GLY A 691 -12.63 -35.42 13.63
N GLU A 692 -13.25 -36.59 13.84
CA GLU A 692 -13.11 -37.75 12.96
C GLU A 692 -14.12 -37.79 11.81
N THR A 693 -15.22 -37.05 11.93
CA THR A 693 -16.29 -36.99 10.93
C THR A 693 -16.74 -35.54 10.69
N ALA A 694 -17.41 -35.26 9.59
CA ALA A 694 -17.96 -33.94 9.31
C ALA A 694 -18.91 -33.44 10.43
N ALA A 695 -19.75 -34.34 10.98
CA ALA A 695 -20.60 -34.03 12.12
C ALA A 695 -19.80 -33.72 13.40
N GLN A 696 -18.71 -34.47 13.65
CA GLN A 696 -17.81 -34.21 14.76
C GLN A 696 -16.99 -32.95 14.51
N ALA A 697 -16.61 -32.67 13.25
CA ALA A 697 -15.95 -31.42 12.87
C ALA A 697 -16.83 -30.19 13.13
N SER A 698 -18.14 -30.31 12.93
CA SER A 698 -19.09 -29.22 13.29
C SER A 698 -19.24 -29.05 14.79
N ALA A 699 -19.12 -30.14 15.55
CA ALA A 699 -19.27 -30.14 17.01
C ALA A 699 -17.94 -29.91 17.76
N ALA A 700 -16.83 -30.40 17.17
CA ALA A 700 -15.52 -30.26 17.77
C ALA A 700 -15.01 -28.82 17.60
N GLY A 701 -14.73 -28.18 18.71
CA GLY A 701 -14.15 -26.85 18.72
C GLY A 701 -15.18 -25.74 18.66
N SER A 702 -16.28 -25.90 19.39
CA SER A 702 -16.92 -24.71 19.95
C SER A 702 -15.83 -23.96 20.69
N VAL A 703 -15.42 -22.82 20.11
CA VAL A 703 -14.53 -21.91 20.82
C VAL A 703 -15.37 -21.39 22.00
N PRO A 704 -14.94 -21.51 23.26
CA PRO A 704 -15.69 -21.00 24.38
C PRO A 704 -15.99 -19.50 24.15
N ASP A 705 -17.16 -19.04 24.56
CA ASP A 705 -17.53 -17.62 24.44
C ASP A 705 -16.48 -16.67 25.03
N SER A 706 -15.75 -17.15 26.05
CA SER A 706 -14.61 -16.44 26.63
C SER A 706 -13.47 -16.17 25.65
N ASP A 707 -13.35 -16.92 24.56
CA ASP A 707 -12.25 -16.76 23.61
C ASP A 707 -12.44 -15.58 22.65
N TYR A 708 -13.67 -15.13 22.50
CA TYR A 708 -14.00 -13.86 21.84
C TYR A 708 -14.19 -12.73 22.83
N ALA A 709 -14.02 -13.03 24.12
CA ALA A 709 -14.26 -12.05 25.13
C ALA A 709 -13.34 -10.85 24.91
N PHE A 710 -13.97 -9.78 24.61
CA PHE A 710 -13.48 -8.47 24.73
C PHE A 710 -13.79 -7.99 26.16
N TYR A 711 -12.77 -7.60 26.89
CA TYR A 711 -12.90 -7.15 28.26
C TYR A 711 -12.90 -5.62 28.31
N ALA A 712 -13.96 -5.05 28.85
CA ALA A 712 -14.00 -3.62 29.16
C ALA A 712 -12.84 -3.26 30.10
N GLY A 713 -11.96 -2.35 29.66
CA GLY A 713 -10.79 -1.91 30.45
C GLY A 713 -9.47 -2.54 30.04
N GLU A 714 -9.41 -3.30 28.94
CA GLU A 714 -8.13 -3.69 28.38
C GLU A 714 -7.34 -2.47 27.89
N ASP A 715 -6.03 -2.53 28.11
CA ASP A 715 -5.11 -1.51 27.65
C ASP A 715 -4.99 -1.56 26.12
N LEU A 716 -5.46 -0.52 25.46
CA LEU A 716 -5.39 -0.39 24.01
C LEU A 716 -3.98 -0.35 23.45
N SER A 717 -2.97 -0.01 24.27
CA SER A 717 -1.59 -0.10 23.82
C SER A 717 -1.20 -1.53 23.43
N GLN A 718 -1.90 -2.52 23.97
CA GLN A 718 -1.75 -3.93 23.61
C GLN A 718 -2.69 -4.36 22.47
N ALA A 719 -3.75 -3.63 22.21
CA ALA A 719 -4.68 -3.95 21.11
C ALA A 719 -4.02 -3.85 19.71
N ASN A 720 -2.94 -3.09 19.59
CA ASN A 720 -2.14 -2.97 18.38
C ASN A 720 -1.00 -4.00 18.30
N ASP A 721 -0.77 -4.72 19.37
CA ASP A 721 0.27 -5.74 19.47
C ASP A 721 -0.35 -7.14 19.43
N PHE A 722 -0.69 -7.59 18.22
CA PHE A 722 -1.26 -8.90 17.97
C PHE A 722 -0.21 -10.02 18.07
N VAL A 723 0.56 -10.04 19.14
CA VAL A 723 1.68 -10.97 19.33
C VAL A 723 1.25 -12.42 19.20
N THR A 724 0.06 -12.74 19.71
CA THR A 724 -0.49 -14.10 19.64
C THR A 724 -1.14 -14.40 18.28
N GLY A 725 -1.53 -13.40 17.52
CA GLY A 725 -2.27 -13.53 16.26
C GLY A 725 -3.69 -12.99 16.35
N LEU A 726 -4.48 -13.21 15.31
CA LEU A 726 -5.86 -12.73 15.22
C LEU A 726 -6.88 -13.80 15.59
N GLN A 727 -8.01 -13.35 16.12
CA GLN A 727 -9.25 -14.10 16.28
C GLN A 727 -10.26 -13.70 15.21
N PRO A 728 -11.33 -14.50 14.97
CA PRO A 728 -12.43 -14.09 14.12
C PRO A 728 -13.00 -12.71 14.51
N GLY A 729 -13.22 -11.85 13.53
CA GLY A 729 -13.70 -10.49 13.73
C GLY A 729 -12.63 -9.45 14.10
N ASP A 730 -11.36 -9.84 14.23
CA ASP A 730 -10.30 -8.91 14.64
C ASP A 730 -9.84 -7.97 13.54
N LEU A 731 -9.93 -8.34 12.27
CA LEU A 731 -9.62 -7.42 11.18
C LEU A 731 -10.68 -6.33 11.02
N THR A 732 -11.94 -6.72 11.08
CA THR A 732 -13.06 -5.80 10.84
C THR A 732 -13.47 -4.97 12.06
N LYS A 733 -13.07 -5.34 13.28
CA LYS A 733 -13.47 -4.62 14.51
C LYS A 733 -13.10 -3.14 14.54
N TYR A 734 -12.08 -2.76 13.79
CA TYR A 734 -11.61 -1.38 13.70
C TYR A 734 -12.33 -0.55 12.64
N MET A 735 -13.18 -1.18 11.81
CA MET A 735 -13.94 -0.47 10.79
C MET A 735 -15.08 0.35 11.41
N SER A 736 -15.59 1.30 10.64
CA SER A 736 -16.75 2.09 11.03
C SER A 736 -18.00 1.24 11.24
N VAL A 737 -18.89 1.70 12.10
CA VAL A 737 -20.21 1.09 12.30
C VAL A 737 -21.29 2.18 12.37
N PRO A 738 -22.29 2.13 11.46
CA PRO A 738 -22.37 1.24 10.31
C PRO A 738 -21.41 1.67 9.18
N TRP A 739 -20.93 0.71 8.38
CA TRP A 739 -20.00 0.99 7.28
C TRP A 739 -20.53 1.98 6.26
N GLN A 740 -21.83 2.06 6.09
CA GLN A 740 -22.48 2.95 5.13
C GLN A 740 -22.31 4.42 5.49
N ALA A 741 -22.23 4.77 6.77
CA ALA A 741 -22.05 6.16 7.21
C ALA A 741 -20.70 6.69 6.73
N ASP A 742 -19.61 6.02 7.04
CA ASP A 742 -18.29 6.41 6.57
C ASP A 742 -18.20 6.41 5.04
N PHE A 743 -18.80 5.39 4.40
CA PHE A 743 -18.84 5.34 2.95
C PHE A 743 -19.56 6.56 2.33
N ASN A 744 -20.55 7.14 2.98
CA ASN A 744 -21.21 8.36 2.56
C ASN A 744 -20.40 9.62 2.86
N GLU A 745 -19.91 9.75 4.10
CA GLU A 745 -19.22 10.93 4.60
C GLU A 745 -17.83 11.14 3.95
N CYS A 746 -17.07 10.08 3.80
CA CYS A 746 -15.71 10.13 3.27
C CYS A 746 -15.68 10.14 1.74
N SER A 747 -16.35 11.08 1.08
CA SER A 747 -16.31 11.21 -0.38
C SER A 747 -15.38 12.32 -0.84
N THR A 748 -15.79 13.56 -0.70
CA THR A 748 -15.02 14.73 -1.11
C THR A 748 -15.31 15.88 -0.18
N GLN A 749 -14.32 16.71 0.09
CA GLN A 749 -14.51 17.91 0.87
C GLN A 749 -13.76 19.07 0.24
N THR A 750 -14.48 20.17 -0.02
CA THR A 750 -13.85 21.42 -0.42
C THR A 750 -13.46 22.17 0.85
N ILE A 751 -12.18 22.46 0.98
CA ILE A 751 -11.63 23.18 2.14
C ILE A 751 -11.28 24.60 1.73
N ASP A 752 -11.88 25.55 2.42
CA ASP A 752 -11.45 26.95 2.40
C ASP A 752 -10.42 27.16 3.49
N VAL A 753 -9.16 27.13 3.11
CA VAL A 753 -8.06 27.32 4.05
C VAL A 753 -7.59 28.76 3.97
N THR A 754 -8.01 29.58 4.92
CA THR A 754 -7.37 30.87 5.12
C THR A 754 -5.96 30.67 5.66
N TYR A 755 -5.07 31.63 5.37
CA TYR A 755 -3.70 31.59 5.89
C TYR A 755 -3.66 31.45 7.42
N GLU A 756 -4.52 32.13 8.13
CA GLU A 756 -4.61 32.09 9.59
C GLU A 756 -5.04 30.71 10.10
N LYS A 757 -6.05 30.11 9.50
CA LYS A 757 -6.54 28.78 9.85
C LYS A 757 -5.49 27.72 9.48
N PHE A 758 -4.84 27.87 8.35
CA PHE A 758 -3.77 26.99 7.93
C PHE A 758 -2.59 26.99 8.92
N ASN A 759 -2.18 28.18 9.38
CA ASN A 759 -1.11 28.31 10.37
C ASN A 759 -1.46 27.77 11.75
N GLN A 760 -2.73 27.73 12.13
CA GLN A 760 -3.16 27.10 13.39
C GLN A 760 -2.98 25.60 13.34
N ILE A 761 -3.25 25.00 12.19
CA ILE A 761 -3.20 23.55 12.00
C ILE A 761 -1.78 23.08 11.63
N TYR A 762 -1.11 23.85 10.78
CA TYR A 762 0.23 23.59 10.29
C TYR A 762 1.14 24.78 10.61
N PRO A 763 1.74 24.82 11.81
CA PRO A 763 2.62 25.93 12.20
C PRO A 763 3.69 26.16 11.14
N ALA A 764 3.81 27.39 10.72
CA ALA A 764 4.66 27.78 9.62
C ALA A 764 6.13 27.42 9.86
N SER A 765 6.71 26.74 8.88
CA SER A 765 8.12 26.76 8.64
C SER A 765 8.52 28.14 8.08
N ASP A 766 9.80 28.40 7.94
CA ASP A 766 10.47 29.69 7.60
C ASP A 766 9.95 30.48 6.38
N ASN A 767 8.80 30.11 5.79
CA ASN A 767 8.25 30.69 4.57
C ASN A 767 6.89 31.38 4.70
N ASP A 768 6.65 32.01 5.82
CA ASP A 768 5.48 32.86 6.06
C ASP A 768 5.14 33.83 4.92
N GLN A 769 6.13 34.28 4.17
CA GLN A 769 5.93 35.27 3.14
C GLN A 769 5.20 34.76 1.91
N LEU A 770 5.41 33.49 1.56
CA LEU A 770 4.74 32.87 0.41
C LEU A 770 3.28 32.59 0.74
N MET A 771 3.02 32.06 1.94
CA MET A 771 1.69 31.78 2.43
C MET A 771 0.86 33.06 2.67
N LYS A 772 1.48 34.14 3.11
CA LYS A 772 0.84 35.44 3.24
C LYS A 772 0.36 36.04 1.92
N ARG A 773 0.96 35.69 0.81
CA ARG A 773 0.51 36.09 -0.53
C ARG A 773 -0.72 35.34 -1.01
N GLN A 774 -0.92 34.12 -0.51
CA GLN A 774 -2.11 33.30 -0.77
C GLN A 774 -3.09 33.49 0.38
N GLN A 775 -3.83 34.56 0.37
CA GLN A 775 -4.81 34.85 1.43
C GLN A 775 -5.93 33.83 1.52
N ARG A 776 -6.08 32.99 0.48
CA ARG A 776 -7.11 31.95 0.40
C ARG A 776 -6.64 30.85 -0.49
N VAL A 777 -6.63 29.64 0.06
CA VAL A 777 -6.36 28.41 -0.66
C VAL A 777 -7.65 27.61 -0.69
N TRP A 778 -8.19 27.40 -1.87
CA TRP A 778 -9.29 26.49 -2.10
C TRP A 778 -8.71 25.19 -2.56
N GLU A 779 -8.89 24.14 -1.75
CA GLU A 779 -8.48 22.81 -2.11
C GLU A 779 -9.63 21.84 -1.91
N THR A 780 -9.81 20.99 -2.87
CA THR A 780 -10.69 19.84 -2.73
C THR A 780 -9.85 18.68 -2.28
N LEU A 781 -10.14 18.21 -1.11
CA LEU A 781 -9.51 17.00 -0.57
C LEU A 781 -10.42 15.82 -0.88
N TRP A 782 -9.81 14.73 -1.28
CA TRP A 782 -10.48 13.53 -1.70
C TRP A 782 -10.11 12.39 -0.77
N TRP A 783 -11.11 11.56 -0.48
CA TRP A 783 -10.85 10.28 0.14
C TRP A 783 -10.67 9.25 -0.96
N PRO A 784 -9.65 8.38 -0.88
CA PRO A 784 -9.48 7.31 -1.83
C PRO A 784 -10.56 6.26 -1.61
N ALA A 785 -11.63 6.40 -2.34
CA ALA A 785 -12.72 5.46 -2.26
C ALA A 785 -13.21 5.11 -3.66
N HIS A 786 -13.51 3.86 -3.86
CA HIS A 786 -14.10 3.34 -5.08
C HIS A 786 -15.58 3.63 -5.12
N ARG A 787 -15.93 4.90 -5.31
CA ARG A 787 -17.32 5.33 -5.33
C ARG A 787 -17.76 5.69 -6.73
N PRO A 788 -18.98 5.29 -7.12
CA PRO A 788 -19.54 5.75 -8.37
C PRO A 788 -19.91 7.23 -8.24
N MET A 789 -19.57 8.03 -9.24
CA MET A 789 -19.95 9.44 -9.27
C MET A 789 -21.40 9.65 -9.63
N GLN A 790 -21.99 8.71 -10.37
CA GLN A 790 -23.34 8.83 -10.92
C GLN A 790 -24.22 7.73 -10.37
N THR A 791 -25.28 8.10 -9.70
CA THR A 791 -26.13 7.12 -8.98
C THR A 791 -27.50 7.01 -9.54
N TYR A 792 -28.09 8.13 -9.94
CA TYR A 792 -29.49 8.17 -10.37
C TYR A 792 -29.62 8.68 -11.79
N GLU A 793 -30.58 8.10 -12.50
CA GLU A 793 -31.11 8.59 -13.75
C GLU A 793 -32.31 9.50 -13.47
N GLN A 794 -32.24 10.75 -13.88
CA GLN A 794 -33.36 11.67 -13.74
C GLN A 794 -33.84 12.10 -15.12
N VAL A 795 -35.14 11.96 -15.37
CA VAL A 795 -35.79 12.51 -16.56
C VAL A 795 -35.88 14.03 -16.40
N VAL A 796 -35.39 14.77 -17.39
CA VAL A 796 -35.46 16.23 -17.37
C VAL A 796 -36.95 16.64 -17.42
N PRO A 797 -37.44 17.47 -16.49
CA PRO A 797 -38.80 17.99 -16.54
C PRO A 797 -39.06 18.69 -17.88
N ASN A 798 -40.11 18.33 -18.55
CA ASN A 798 -40.56 18.84 -19.85
C ASN A 798 -39.78 18.34 -21.09
N ASP A 799 -38.80 17.49 -20.95
CA ASP A 799 -38.14 16.77 -22.02
C ASP A 799 -37.88 15.30 -21.64
N SER A 800 -38.86 14.44 -21.90
CA SER A 800 -38.79 13.03 -21.56
C SER A 800 -37.74 12.26 -22.39
N SER A 801 -37.14 12.87 -23.38
CA SER A 801 -36.05 12.30 -24.18
C SER A 801 -34.66 12.61 -23.62
N SER A 802 -34.55 13.59 -22.73
CA SER A 802 -33.30 13.98 -22.10
C SER A 802 -33.19 13.36 -20.72
N ILE A 803 -32.10 12.67 -20.50
CA ILE A 803 -31.78 12.03 -19.23
C ILE A 803 -30.57 12.76 -18.65
N THR A 804 -30.65 13.20 -17.41
CA THR A 804 -29.50 13.69 -16.67
C THR A 804 -29.12 12.70 -15.57
N TRP A 805 -27.88 12.79 -15.15
CA TRP A 805 -27.34 11.96 -14.09
C TRP A 805 -27.18 12.80 -12.83
N LEU A 806 -27.58 12.27 -11.70
CA LEU A 806 -27.30 12.87 -10.41
C LEU A 806 -26.09 12.20 -9.80
N ASP A 807 -25.12 13.01 -9.43
CA ASP A 807 -24.02 12.57 -8.60
C ASP A 807 -24.50 12.16 -7.22
N TRP A 808 -23.77 11.29 -6.55
CA TRP A 808 -24.17 10.83 -5.22
C TRP A 808 -24.24 12.00 -4.23
N THR A 809 -23.18 12.81 -4.17
CA THR A 809 -23.07 13.90 -3.21
C THR A 809 -24.25 14.87 -3.21
N PRO A 810 -24.79 15.32 -4.35
CA PRO A 810 -26.05 16.07 -4.35
C PRO A 810 -27.29 15.23 -4.04
N GLY A 811 -27.26 13.93 -4.31
CA GLY A 811 -28.39 13.01 -4.14
C GLY A 811 -28.52 12.46 -2.72
N VAL A 812 -27.38 12.29 -2.04
CA VAL A 812 -27.30 11.81 -0.65
C VAL A 812 -26.41 12.77 0.12
N PRO A 813 -26.95 13.74 0.82
CA PRO A 813 -26.16 14.71 1.56
C PRO A 813 -25.39 14.05 2.70
N GLN A 814 -24.20 14.55 2.99
CA GLN A 814 -23.38 14.14 4.15
C GLN A 814 -24.01 14.70 5.43
N THR A 815 -25.05 14.02 5.88
CA THR A 815 -25.86 14.35 7.05
C THR A 815 -26.43 13.07 7.63
N ASN A 816 -26.83 13.10 8.88
CA ASN A 816 -27.47 11.95 9.55
C ASN A 816 -28.62 11.32 8.73
N THR A 817 -29.40 12.14 8.04
CA THR A 817 -30.48 11.65 7.16
C THR A 817 -29.92 11.00 5.89
N GLY A 818 -28.86 11.56 5.31
CA GLY A 818 -28.17 10.99 4.16
C GLY A 818 -27.48 9.68 4.51
N ASP A 819 -26.86 9.60 5.67
CA ASP A 819 -26.21 8.37 6.15
C ASP A 819 -27.23 7.25 6.39
N LEU A 820 -28.37 7.58 7.00
CA LEU A 820 -29.46 6.64 7.19
C LEU A 820 -30.05 6.19 5.84
N LYS A 821 -30.17 7.11 4.88
CA LYS A 821 -30.55 6.78 3.51
C LYS A 821 -29.54 5.84 2.88
N MET A 822 -28.27 6.05 3.11
CA MET A 822 -27.21 5.17 2.63
C MET A 822 -27.33 3.76 3.20
N VAL A 823 -27.68 3.61 4.48
CA VAL A 823 -27.96 2.30 5.11
C VAL A 823 -29.04 1.51 4.38
N THR A 824 -30.06 2.19 3.87
CA THR A 824 -31.20 1.54 3.22
C THR A 824 -31.11 1.43 1.71
N GLU A 825 -30.29 2.28 1.06
CA GLU A 825 -30.26 2.43 -0.39
C GLU A 825 -28.89 2.24 -1.03
N TRP A 826 -27.86 1.81 -0.30
CA TRP A 826 -26.50 1.61 -0.82
C TRP A 826 -26.43 0.75 -2.09
N TRP A 827 -27.30 -0.23 -2.21
CA TRP A 827 -27.38 -1.14 -3.35
C TRP A 827 -27.88 -0.47 -4.64
N ARG A 828 -28.46 0.73 -4.53
CA ARG A 828 -28.90 1.53 -5.68
C ARG A 828 -27.78 2.25 -6.39
N LEU A 829 -26.61 2.36 -5.77
CA LEU A 829 -25.43 2.94 -6.41
C LEU A 829 -25.12 2.24 -7.73
N SER A 830 -24.71 3.02 -8.73
CA SER A 830 -24.21 2.46 -10.00
C SER A 830 -22.87 1.77 -9.81
N VAL A 831 -22.49 0.97 -10.77
CA VAL A 831 -21.14 0.38 -10.83
C VAL A 831 -20.37 1.03 -11.98
N VAL A 832 -19.09 1.31 -11.76
CA VAL A 832 -18.20 1.86 -12.77
C VAL A 832 -17.41 0.70 -13.40
N ARG A 833 -17.42 0.64 -14.72
CA ARG A 833 -16.66 -0.35 -15.48
C ARG A 833 -16.05 0.25 -16.73
N SER A 834 -15.11 -0.46 -17.33
CA SER A 834 -14.53 -0.09 -18.63
C SER A 834 -15.60 0.12 -19.69
N ASN A 835 -15.42 1.17 -20.50
CA ASN A 835 -16.38 1.53 -21.52
C ASN A 835 -16.23 0.63 -22.75
N PRO A 836 -17.24 -0.17 -23.12
CA PRO A 836 -17.20 -0.92 -24.36
C PRO A 836 -17.05 0.03 -25.55
N SER A 837 -16.25 -0.38 -26.52
CA SER A 837 -15.98 0.42 -27.71
C SER A 837 -17.29 0.91 -28.39
N GLY A 838 -17.39 2.22 -28.57
CA GLY A 838 -18.57 2.87 -29.23
C GLY A 838 -19.70 3.25 -28.29
N THR A 839 -19.64 2.94 -26.99
CA THR A 839 -20.65 3.41 -26.04
C THR A 839 -20.43 4.88 -25.72
N VAL A 840 -21.44 5.70 -25.96
CA VAL A 840 -21.43 7.13 -25.62
C VAL A 840 -22.13 7.31 -24.29
N GLN A 841 -21.47 7.99 -23.36
CA GLN A 841 -22.02 8.34 -22.06
C GLN A 841 -21.90 9.84 -21.82
N PRO A 842 -22.82 10.45 -21.04
CA PRO A 842 -22.60 11.80 -20.56
C PRO A 842 -21.24 11.89 -19.85
N SER A 843 -20.50 12.94 -20.14
CA SER A 843 -19.22 13.15 -19.48
C SER A 843 -19.41 13.29 -17.97
N PRO A 844 -18.64 12.59 -17.12
CA PRO A 844 -18.53 12.92 -15.73
C PRO A 844 -18.07 14.37 -15.56
N MET A 845 -18.33 14.93 -14.39
CA MET A 845 -17.92 16.31 -14.10
C MET A 845 -16.43 16.51 -14.43
N GLY A 846 -16.12 17.50 -15.27
CA GLY A 846 -14.75 17.88 -15.63
C GLY A 846 -14.06 17.11 -16.74
N THR A 847 -14.62 16.02 -17.24
CA THR A 847 -14.03 15.30 -18.38
C THR A 847 -14.46 15.92 -19.74
N PRO A 848 -13.59 15.96 -20.76
CA PRO A 848 -13.94 16.52 -22.05
C PRO A 848 -14.86 15.59 -22.83
N GLY A 849 -16.05 16.06 -23.14
CA GLY A 849 -16.99 15.50 -24.14
C GLY A 849 -17.45 14.06 -24.00
N PRO A 850 -18.58 13.70 -24.56
CA PRO A 850 -19.20 12.38 -24.32
C PRO A 850 -18.57 11.22 -25.10
N SER A 851 -17.61 11.46 -25.97
CA SER A 851 -17.24 10.48 -26.99
C SER A 851 -16.05 9.57 -26.65
N GLN A 852 -15.35 9.74 -25.53
CA GLN A 852 -14.14 8.95 -25.24
C GLN A 852 -13.83 8.79 -23.75
N VAL A 853 -14.82 8.62 -22.91
CA VAL A 853 -14.54 8.28 -21.52
C VAL A 853 -14.10 6.82 -21.42
N PRO A 854 -12.99 6.52 -20.74
CA PRO A 854 -12.49 5.15 -20.60
C PRO A 854 -13.39 4.27 -19.75
N TYR A 855 -14.17 4.87 -18.85
CA TYR A 855 -15.06 4.19 -17.91
C TYR A 855 -16.48 4.74 -18.03
N ILE A 856 -17.46 3.91 -17.68
CA ILE A 856 -18.88 4.27 -17.63
C ILE A 856 -19.52 3.77 -16.35
N SER A 857 -20.53 4.50 -15.88
CA SER A 857 -21.42 4.03 -14.83
C SER A 857 -22.57 3.22 -15.42
N VAL A 858 -22.75 2.00 -14.96
CA VAL A 858 -23.79 1.07 -15.40
C VAL A 858 -24.75 0.74 -14.26
N GLU A 859 -25.89 0.12 -14.60
CA GLU A 859 -26.89 -0.37 -13.65
C GLU A 859 -27.38 0.69 -12.64
N ARG A 860 -27.58 1.89 -13.15
CA ARG A 860 -28.12 3.01 -12.38
C ARG A 860 -29.57 2.76 -12.06
N THR A 861 -29.98 3.08 -10.85
CA THR A 861 -31.38 3.01 -10.48
C THR A 861 -32.14 4.20 -11.04
N LYS A 862 -33.30 3.97 -11.66
CA LYS A 862 -34.20 5.06 -12.05
C LYS A 862 -34.79 5.68 -10.78
N ARG A 863 -34.71 6.99 -10.68
CA ARG A 863 -35.39 7.69 -9.60
C ARG A 863 -36.89 7.55 -9.83
N ILE A 864 -37.59 6.84 -8.94
CA ILE A 864 -39.04 6.85 -8.90
C ILE A 864 -39.40 8.24 -8.39
N GLU A 865 -40.04 9.05 -9.24
CA GLU A 865 -40.67 10.29 -8.75
C GLU A 865 -41.68 9.88 -7.68
N THR A 866 -41.39 10.19 -6.41
CA THR A 866 -42.41 10.21 -5.39
C THR A 866 -43.42 11.24 -5.87
N LYS A 867 -44.64 10.79 -6.22
CA LYS A 867 -45.75 11.73 -6.41
C LYS A 867 -45.72 12.66 -5.21
N LYS A 868 -45.64 13.98 -5.50
CA LYS A 868 -45.83 14.98 -4.47
C LYS A 868 -47.07 14.56 -3.70
N GLU A 869 -46.95 14.23 -2.43
CA GLU A 869 -48.09 14.18 -1.54
C GLU A 869 -48.73 15.54 -1.68
N GLU A 870 -49.91 15.54 -2.27
CA GLU A 870 -50.79 16.70 -2.30
C GLU A 870 -50.99 17.11 -0.84
N GLN A 871 -50.41 18.25 -0.51
CA GLN A 871 -50.73 18.95 0.72
C GLN A 871 -52.23 19.22 0.72
N SER A 872 -52.95 18.44 1.45
CA SER A 872 -54.31 18.75 1.87
C SER A 872 -54.31 19.30 3.29
#